data_4e82ba5d34d3b61a73cc0ad747a0eee9
#
_entry.id   4e82ba5d34d3b61a73cc0ad747a0eee9
#
_cell.length_a   1.000
_cell.length_b   1.000
_cell.length_c   1.000
_cell.angle_alpha   90.00
_cell.angle_beta   90.00
_cell.angle_gamma   90.00
#
_symmetry.space_group_name_H-M   'P 1'
#
loop_
_entity.id
_entity.type
_entity.pdbx_description
1 polymer ?
#
loop_
_entity_poly.entity_id
_entity_poly.type
_entity_poly.pdbx_seq_one_letter_code
_entity_poly.pdbx_strand_id
1 'polypeptide(L)'
;MIGIAIAVSLLGLTVVGIQKSPGLDWRARVIWLKASGQISDLGWGEMLRMLRPGSGYYLQPLLTTRNVYSTIVNPFVSESDKAAGASIFRLRCALCHGAEARGGSGPDLRRGRFTHGDGDWHLFRIVSRGVPGTAMEAQPLSEREVWQVLAFVRSLAADGQRAESAPSATWPAPVTDNRLLRAALEPASWLTYSGGYQSQRHSRLRQVNRANVTQLQLRWALQLPDSGKEMIEATPLVADGVMYVTQPPDKVLALDADTGHMLWSYRRDLPASLPLCCYRSIRGVALLGDRVYVGTLDGRLVALDGRTGAVVWDVAVAAPQAGYSVTGAPLAVKGNVIVGVGGGEFGIRGFLDAYDAATGRRAWRFYTVPGPGERGHDTWSGDSWKTGGAPTWLTGSFDPSTNLVYWGVGNPSPPYQGDERRGDNLYSNSVVALDADTGQLKWHFQFTPHDEHDWDSCQIPVLVDRPFRGAPRRLMLWANRNGFYYVLDRGTGQFLLAREFVKQSWADGISADGRPRVKADSRPSAKGTLVYPGVMGGSNWWSPAYNPDTGLLYVPSMERGTVFFQGHARFTPGAPFVGSAPQPVSGTPYSTAVRALAAETGELRWEHKLPERYERAEMGGLLSTAGDVIFGGNLDVFFALDARTGQALWRAVVGGIVHAAPVTYLSRGRQQVTIAAGQTLFTFALPGPS
;
A
#
# COMPACT_ATOMS: atom_id res chain seq x y z
N MET A 1 62.84 -6.57 17.35
CA MET A 1 62.49 -6.41 15.91
C MET A 1 61.68 -7.60 15.35
N ILE A 2 62.02 -8.87 15.69
CA ILE A 2 61.29 -10.08 15.20
C ILE A 2 59.84 -10.10 15.63
N GLY A 3 59.49 -9.73 16.86
CA GLY A 3 58.11 -9.71 17.35
C GLY A 3 57.22 -8.68 16.66
N ILE A 4 57.75 -7.53 16.25
CA ILE A 4 57.00 -6.50 15.51
C ILE A 4 56.75 -6.96 14.09
N ALA A 5 57.72 -7.63 13.45
CA ALA A 5 57.55 -8.16 12.07
C ALA A 5 56.49 -9.26 12.02
N ILE A 6 56.45 -10.12 13.02
CA ILE A 6 55.41 -11.18 13.15
C ILE A 6 54.04 -10.56 13.38
N ALA A 7 53.92 -9.54 14.21
CA ALA A 7 52.64 -8.85 14.48
C ALA A 7 52.11 -8.13 13.21
N VAL A 8 52.98 -7.46 12.45
CA VAL A 8 52.64 -6.79 11.21
C VAL A 8 52.22 -7.81 10.11
N SER A 9 52.93 -8.94 10.02
CA SER A 9 52.59 -10.00 9.07
C SER A 9 51.23 -10.67 9.40
N LEU A 10 50.96 -10.93 10.69
CA LEU A 10 49.66 -11.43 11.15
C LEU A 10 48.54 -10.45 10.88
N LEU A 11 48.76 -9.16 11.12
CA LEU A 11 47.81 -8.10 10.81
C LEU A 11 47.51 -8.04 9.32
N GLY A 12 48.55 -8.11 8.48
CA GLY A 12 48.42 -8.13 7.02
C GLY A 12 47.62 -9.36 6.52
N LEU A 13 47.92 -10.53 7.04
CA LEU A 13 47.18 -11.77 6.71
C LEU A 13 45.71 -11.70 7.15
N THR A 14 45.46 -11.11 8.33
CA THR A 14 44.10 -10.90 8.82
C THR A 14 43.31 -9.94 7.92
N VAL A 15 43.92 -8.83 7.48
CA VAL A 15 43.30 -7.86 6.58
C VAL A 15 43.00 -8.50 5.21
N VAL A 16 43.94 -9.27 4.64
CA VAL A 16 43.73 -9.98 3.38
C VAL A 16 42.66 -11.07 3.50
N GLY A 17 42.61 -11.77 4.63
CA GLY A 17 41.57 -12.77 4.93
C GLY A 17 40.18 -12.15 5.04
N ILE A 18 40.07 -10.98 5.66
CA ILE A 18 38.84 -10.20 5.77
C ILE A 18 38.37 -9.75 4.37
N GLN A 19 39.27 -9.17 3.57
CA GLN A 19 38.96 -8.68 2.21
C GLN A 19 38.53 -9.78 1.25
N LYS A 20 39.06 -11.00 1.39
CA LYS A 20 38.68 -12.14 0.55
C LYS A 20 37.36 -12.81 0.96
N SER A 21 36.85 -12.53 2.13
CA SER A 21 35.57 -13.05 2.60
C SER A 21 34.49 -11.96 2.52
N PRO A 22 33.53 -12.06 1.55
CA PRO A 22 32.46 -11.03 1.43
C PRO A 22 31.69 -10.80 2.71
N GLY A 23 31.51 -11.85 3.52
CA GLY A 23 30.80 -11.77 4.80
C GLY A 23 31.59 -11.08 5.92
N LEU A 24 32.91 -11.05 5.85
CA LEU A 24 33.77 -10.36 6.85
C LEU A 24 34.10 -8.94 6.37
N ASP A 25 34.32 -8.73 5.10
CA ASP A 25 34.68 -7.44 4.52
C ASP A 25 33.60 -6.36 4.83
N TRP A 26 32.35 -6.64 4.58
CA TRP A 26 31.32 -5.66 4.87
C TRP A 26 31.13 -5.39 6.37
N ARG A 27 31.31 -6.39 7.23
CA ARG A 27 31.23 -6.19 8.68
C ARG A 27 32.36 -5.29 9.18
N ALA A 28 33.57 -5.50 8.65
CA ALA A 28 34.71 -4.65 8.93
C ALA A 28 34.48 -3.21 8.46
N ARG A 29 33.92 -3.03 7.27
CA ARG A 29 33.57 -1.70 6.73
C ARG A 29 32.51 -0.99 7.59
N VAL A 30 31.46 -1.70 8.05
CA VAL A 30 30.44 -1.11 8.91
C VAL A 30 31.04 -0.70 10.27
N ILE A 31 31.90 -1.53 10.86
CA ILE A 31 32.60 -1.19 12.10
C ILE A 31 33.48 0.04 11.91
N TRP A 32 34.21 0.10 10.80
CA TRP A 32 35.05 1.26 10.45
C TRP A 32 34.22 2.55 10.25
N LEU A 33 33.10 2.47 9.52
CA LEU A 33 32.17 3.60 9.33
C LEU A 33 31.63 4.12 10.67
N LYS A 34 31.33 3.21 11.59
CA LYS A 34 30.89 3.58 12.96
C LYS A 34 32.03 4.25 13.74
N ALA A 35 33.22 3.66 13.71
CA ALA A 35 34.39 4.18 14.42
C ALA A 35 34.85 5.54 13.88
N SER A 36 34.67 5.80 12.58
CA SER A 36 34.98 7.07 11.92
C SER A 36 33.86 8.12 12.08
N GLY A 37 32.79 7.84 12.83
CA GLY A 37 31.70 8.78 13.07
C GLY A 37 30.69 8.94 11.95
N GLN A 38 30.83 8.19 10.86
CA GLN A 38 29.93 8.27 9.70
C GLN A 38 28.57 7.64 9.96
N ILE A 39 28.45 6.79 10.99
CA ILE A 39 27.19 6.22 11.51
C ILE A 39 27.03 6.73 12.94
N SER A 40 26.63 8.00 13.11
CA SER A 40 26.60 8.66 14.43
C SER A 40 25.45 8.19 15.33
N ASP A 41 24.39 7.72 14.76
CA ASP A 41 23.07 7.59 15.37
C ASP A 41 22.62 6.15 15.66
N LEU A 42 23.38 5.14 15.25
CA LEU A 42 23.28 3.77 15.75
C LEU A 42 24.17 3.59 16.97
N GLY A 43 23.61 3.11 18.10
CA GLY A 43 24.40 2.75 19.26
C GLY A 43 25.34 1.56 18.96
N TRP A 44 26.53 1.51 19.58
CA TRP A 44 27.46 0.39 19.41
C TRP A 44 26.83 -0.98 19.72
N GLY A 45 26.02 -1.05 20.76
CA GLY A 45 25.34 -2.29 21.14
C GLY A 45 24.31 -2.78 20.12
N GLU A 46 23.62 -1.84 19.49
CA GLU A 46 22.65 -2.15 18.40
C GLU A 46 23.39 -2.61 17.14
N MET A 47 24.43 -1.89 16.74
CA MET A 47 25.25 -2.25 15.59
C MET A 47 25.88 -3.65 15.76
N LEU A 48 26.44 -3.97 16.92
CA LEU A 48 27.04 -5.27 17.19
C LEU A 48 26.01 -6.41 17.17
N ARG A 49 24.77 -6.16 17.62
CA ARG A 49 23.67 -7.12 17.47
C ARG A 49 23.32 -7.39 16.00
N MET A 50 23.31 -6.33 15.17
CA MET A 50 23.03 -6.44 13.75
C MET A 50 24.13 -7.17 12.97
N LEU A 51 25.38 -7.10 13.44
CA LEU A 51 26.53 -7.75 12.80
C LEU A 51 26.69 -9.23 13.15
N ARG A 52 25.92 -9.77 14.11
CA ARG A 52 25.99 -11.20 14.48
C ARG A 52 25.62 -12.10 13.29
N PRO A 53 26.38 -13.20 13.06
CA PRO A 53 25.99 -14.21 12.10
C PRO A 53 24.60 -14.79 12.44
N GLY A 54 23.73 -14.93 11.46
CA GLY A 54 22.38 -15.47 11.66
C GLY A 54 21.36 -14.54 12.31
N SER A 55 21.69 -13.26 12.53
CA SER A 55 20.75 -12.26 13.10
C SER A 55 19.54 -11.96 12.21
N GLY A 56 19.51 -12.40 10.95
CA GLY A 56 18.46 -12.05 9.97
C GLY A 56 18.48 -10.58 9.52
N TYR A 57 19.35 -9.77 10.12
CA TYR A 57 19.56 -8.40 9.70
C TYR A 57 20.57 -8.36 8.55
N TYR A 58 20.02 -8.30 7.34
CA TYR A 58 20.86 -8.09 6.16
C TYR A 58 21.37 -6.65 6.11
N LEU A 59 22.46 -6.46 5.42
CA LEU A 59 23.10 -5.17 5.10
C LEU A 59 22.13 -4.12 4.55
N GLN A 60 21.05 -4.55 3.89
CA GLN A 60 20.07 -3.66 3.31
C GLN A 60 19.52 -2.60 4.31
N PRO A 61 19.15 -2.91 5.55
CA PRO A 61 18.74 -1.87 6.50
C PRO A 61 19.85 -0.87 6.80
N LEU A 62 21.09 -1.32 7.00
CA LEU A 62 22.22 -0.41 7.29
C LEU A 62 22.63 0.44 6.11
N LEU A 63 22.42 -0.05 4.88
CA LEU A 63 22.73 0.69 3.65
C LEU A 63 21.55 1.52 3.14
N THR A 64 20.31 1.21 3.60
CA THR A 64 19.09 1.88 3.13
C THR A 64 18.46 2.81 4.17
N THR A 65 18.69 2.61 5.47
CA THR A 65 18.06 3.41 6.53
C THR A 65 18.70 4.78 6.76
N ARG A 66 19.92 4.99 6.27
CA ARG A 66 20.57 6.31 6.30
C ARG A 66 21.50 6.44 5.11
N ASN A 67 21.31 7.51 4.41
CA ASN A 67 22.24 7.91 3.39
C ASN A 67 23.50 8.49 4.06
N VAL A 68 24.40 7.61 4.54
CA VAL A 68 25.71 7.99 5.08
C VAL A 68 26.54 8.79 4.09
N TYR A 69 26.10 8.85 2.83
CA TYR A 69 26.74 9.58 1.74
C TYR A 69 26.05 10.91 1.43
N SER A 70 25.07 11.34 2.24
CA SER A 70 24.38 12.63 2.01
C SER A 70 25.28 13.85 2.13
N THR A 71 26.41 13.72 2.82
CA THR A 71 27.43 14.76 2.98
C THR A 71 28.52 14.72 1.92
N ILE A 72 28.52 13.72 1.02
CA ILE A 72 29.50 13.65 -0.06
C ILE A 72 29.15 14.70 -1.08
N VAL A 73 30.12 15.60 -1.33
CA VAL A 73 30.07 16.65 -2.34
C VAL A 73 30.97 16.25 -3.50
N ASN A 74 30.59 16.64 -4.69
CA ASN A 74 31.42 16.40 -5.90
C ASN A 74 32.81 17.03 -5.75
N PRO A 75 33.92 16.26 -5.78
CA PRO A 75 35.25 16.78 -5.67
C PRO A 75 35.80 17.43 -6.96
N PHE A 76 35.08 17.25 -8.08
CA PHE A 76 35.50 17.74 -9.42
C PHE A 76 34.55 18.85 -9.87
N VAL A 77 34.84 20.10 -9.49
CA VAL A 77 33.97 21.27 -9.73
C VAL A 77 34.62 22.37 -10.55
N SER A 78 35.85 22.14 -11.04
CA SER A 78 36.59 23.14 -11.86
C SER A 78 35.92 23.34 -13.23
N GLU A 79 36.18 24.46 -13.89
CA GLU A 79 35.68 24.73 -15.24
C GLU A 79 36.16 23.68 -16.26
N SER A 80 37.39 23.17 -16.08
CA SER A 80 37.88 22.04 -16.90
C SER A 80 37.12 20.74 -16.67
N ASP A 81 36.67 20.46 -15.42
CA ASP A 81 35.86 19.29 -15.12
C ASP A 81 34.44 19.43 -15.71
N LYS A 82 33.86 20.63 -15.63
CA LYS A 82 32.56 20.91 -16.28
C LYS A 82 32.63 20.75 -17.79
N ALA A 83 33.70 21.23 -18.43
CA ALA A 83 33.90 21.09 -19.88
C ALA A 83 34.09 19.62 -20.29
N ALA A 84 34.88 18.87 -19.53
CA ALA A 84 35.00 17.40 -19.72
C ALA A 84 33.67 16.70 -19.55
N GLY A 85 32.91 17.03 -18.51
CA GLY A 85 31.58 16.52 -18.25
C GLY A 85 30.58 16.81 -19.36
N ALA A 86 30.65 18.04 -19.94
CA ALA A 86 29.81 18.42 -21.09
C ALA A 86 30.10 17.57 -22.32
N SER A 87 31.36 17.21 -22.55
CA SER A 87 31.75 16.34 -23.66
C SER A 87 31.24 14.92 -23.48
N ILE A 88 31.36 14.35 -22.27
CA ILE A 88 30.86 13.04 -21.94
C ILE A 88 29.31 13.03 -22.02
N PHE A 89 28.66 14.08 -21.52
CA PHE A 89 27.20 14.22 -21.57
C PHE A 89 26.66 14.16 -23.01
N ARG A 90 27.29 14.90 -23.94
CA ARG A 90 26.91 14.90 -25.36
C ARG A 90 27.01 13.50 -25.99
N LEU A 91 28.02 12.73 -25.60
CA LEU A 91 28.27 11.39 -26.16
C LEU A 91 27.40 10.30 -25.57
N ARG A 92 27.01 10.40 -24.29
CA ARG A 92 26.38 9.29 -23.54
C ARG A 92 24.97 9.59 -23.02
N CYS A 93 24.66 10.85 -22.72
CA CYS A 93 23.46 11.24 -22.02
C CYS A 93 22.45 11.99 -22.91
N ALA A 94 22.95 12.73 -23.90
CA ALA A 94 22.17 13.62 -24.76
C ALA A 94 21.11 12.87 -25.58
N LEU A 95 21.33 11.59 -25.91
CA LEU A 95 20.36 10.78 -26.64
C LEU A 95 19.00 10.69 -25.91
N CYS A 96 19.06 10.55 -24.59
CA CYS A 96 17.86 10.44 -23.75
C CYS A 96 17.45 11.79 -23.13
N HIS A 97 18.42 12.61 -22.70
CA HIS A 97 18.16 13.85 -21.98
C HIS A 97 18.14 15.11 -22.86
N GLY A 98 18.34 14.95 -24.18
CA GLY A 98 18.46 16.06 -25.12
C GLY A 98 19.84 16.71 -25.12
N ALA A 99 20.27 17.27 -26.25
CA ALA A 99 21.61 17.88 -26.40
C ALA A 99 21.86 19.06 -25.42
N GLU A 100 20.79 19.75 -25.05
CA GLU A 100 20.78 20.86 -24.09
C GLU A 100 20.27 20.45 -22.71
N ALA A 101 20.16 19.14 -22.44
CA ALA A 101 19.63 18.56 -21.20
C ALA A 101 18.19 19.01 -20.87
N ARG A 102 17.39 19.41 -21.87
CA ARG A 102 15.99 19.84 -21.72
C ARG A 102 15.00 18.68 -21.64
N GLY A 103 15.48 17.47 -21.64
CA GLY A 103 14.68 16.25 -21.67
C GLY A 103 14.48 15.74 -23.11
N GLY A 104 13.97 14.52 -23.19
CA GLY A 104 13.68 13.77 -24.40
C GLY A 104 12.92 12.52 -23.96
N SER A 105 13.47 11.33 -24.19
CA SER A 105 12.99 10.10 -23.54
C SER A 105 13.35 10.06 -22.04
N GLY A 106 14.41 10.79 -21.62
CA GLY A 106 14.76 11.05 -20.22
C GLY A 106 14.27 12.42 -19.73
N PRO A 107 14.30 12.68 -18.41
CA PRO A 107 13.84 13.94 -17.82
C PRO A 107 14.73 15.14 -18.15
N ASP A 108 14.16 16.35 -18.03
CA ASP A 108 14.90 17.62 -18.06
C ASP A 108 15.81 17.74 -16.84
N LEU A 109 17.10 17.83 -17.05
CA LEU A 109 18.12 17.88 -16.00
C LEU A 109 18.49 19.31 -15.55
N ARG A 110 18.00 20.36 -16.22
CA ARG A 110 18.30 21.76 -15.91
C ARG A 110 17.49 22.30 -14.73
N ARG A 111 16.49 21.59 -14.28
CA ARG A 111 15.62 22.02 -13.17
C ARG A 111 16.31 22.02 -11.80
N GLY A 112 17.50 21.43 -11.68
CA GLY A 112 18.27 21.38 -10.43
C GLY A 112 17.65 20.56 -9.31
N ARG A 113 16.47 19.99 -9.54
CA ARG A 113 15.77 19.07 -8.64
C ARG A 113 15.60 17.74 -9.35
N PHE A 114 16.08 16.69 -8.71
CA PHE A 114 16.13 15.36 -9.30
C PHE A 114 15.21 14.40 -8.54
N THR A 115 14.42 13.66 -9.27
CA THR A 115 13.40 12.76 -8.74
C THR A 115 13.95 11.65 -7.83
N HIS A 116 15.24 11.35 -7.91
CA HIS A 116 15.88 10.29 -7.14
C HIS A 116 16.82 10.83 -6.04
N GLY A 117 16.66 12.09 -5.66
CA GLY A 117 17.44 12.78 -4.65
C GLY A 117 18.45 13.77 -5.21
N ASP A 118 18.58 14.90 -4.52
CA ASP A 118 19.34 16.08 -4.99
C ASP A 118 20.80 16.08 -4.56
N GLY A 119 21.24 15.17 -3.69
CA GLY A 119 22.63 15.08 -3.25
C GLY A 119 23.55 14.54 -4.34
N ASP A 120 24.81 15.00 -4.35
CA ASP A 120 25.79 14.59 -5.36
C ASP A 120 26.02 13.08 -5.39
N TRP A 121 25.97 12.41 -4.23
CA TRP A 121 26.07 10.96 -4.16
C TRP A 121 24.88 10.25 -4.76
N HIS A 122 23.67 10.80 -4.64
CA HIS A 122 22.49 10.21 -5.26
C HIS A 122 22.63 10.22 -6.78
N LEU A 123 23.03 11.37 -7.34
CA LEU A 123 23.25 11.51 -8.77
C LEU A 123 24.40 10.61 -9.26
N PHE A 124 25.48 10.51 -8.48
CA PHE A 124 26.58 9.59 -8.77
C PHE A 124 26.11 8.14 -8.90
N ARG A 125 25.28 7.68 -7.95
CA ARG A 125 24.70 6.34 -8.00
C ARG A 125 23.79 6.12 -9.20
N ILE A 126 22.97 7.12 -9.54
CA ILE A 126 22.07 7.06 -10.70
C ILE A 126 22.88 6.87 -11.99
N VAL A 127 23.92 7.65 -12.18
CA VAL A 127 24.75 7.54 -13.39
C VAL A 127 25.54 6.23 -13.40
N SER A 128 26.13 5.84 -12.28
CA SER A 128 27.01 4.66 -12.20
C SER A 128 26.27 3.33 -12.13
N ARG A 129 25.03 3.28 -11.63
CA ARG A 129 24.26 2.03 -11.41
C ARG A 129 22.93 1.97 -12.14
N GLY A 130 22.53 3.07 -12.79
CA GLY A 130 21.23 3.21 -13.41
C GLY A 130 20.09 3.32 -12.40
N VAL A 131 18.88 3.36 -12.92
CA VAL A 131 17.64 3.33 -12.13
C VAL A 131 16.90 2.04 -12.45
N PRO A 132 16.76 1.11 -11.50
CA PRO A 132 16.11 -0.18 -11.74
C PRO A 132 14.72 -0.01 -12.36
N GLY A 133 14.40 -0.84 -13.36
CA GLY A 133 13.11 -0.83 -14.05
C GLY A 133 12.89 0.35 -15.00
N THR A 134 13.93 1.07 -15.36
CA THR A 134 13.85 2.22 -16.28
C THR A 134 14.85 2.08 -17.45
N ALA A 135 14.69 2.94 -18.46
CA ALA A 135 15.67 3.06 -19.54
C ALA A 135 16.98 3.78 -19.11
N MET A 136 17.07 4.28 -17.87
CA MET A 136 18.32 4.83 -17.33
C MET A 136 19.21 3.68 -16.86
N GLU A 137 19.97 3.14 -17.78
CA GLU A 137 20.95 2.08 -17.51
C GLU A 137 22.21 2.62 -16.85
N ALA A 138 22.96 1.72 -16.18
CA ALA A 138 24.30 2.02 -15.65
C ALA A 138 25.22 2.46 -16.78
N GLN A 139 25.88 3.60 -16.60
CA GLN A 139 26.81 4.11 -17.60
C GLN A 139 28.22 3.54 -17.35
N PRO A 140 28.89 2.99 -18.37
CA PRO A 140 30.25 2.45 -18.27
C PRO A 140 31.29 3.59 -18.25
N LEU A 141 31.24 4.39 -17.19
CA LEU A 141 32.12 5.53 -16.95
C LEU A 141 33.00 5.29 -15.71
N SER A 142 34.22 5.78 -15.72
CA SER A 142 35.04 5.83 -14.51
C SER A 142 34.45 6.77 -13.47
N GLU A 143 34.80 6.59 -12.20
CA GLU A 143 34.30 7.45 -11.11
C GLU A 143 34.54 8.94 -11.39
N ARG A 144 35.71 9.29 -11.92
CA ARG A 144 36.02 10.67 -12.28
C ARG A 144 35.12 11.20 -13.38
N GLU A 145 34.86 10.42 -14.41
CA GLU A 145 33.97 10.80 -15.51
C GLU A 145 32.53 11.01 -15.02
N VAL A 146 32.05 10.15 -14.11
CA VAL A 146 30.74 10.33 -13.48
C VAL A 146 30.68 11.66 -12.74
N TRP A 147 31.71 11.98 -11.91
CA TRP A 147 31.74 13.24 -11.18
C TRP A 147 31.83 14.45 -12.12
N GLN A 148 32.57 14.36 -13.22
CA GLN A 148 32.64 15.42 -14.23
C GLN A 148 31.32 15.66 -14.94
N VAL A 149 30.59 14.59 -15.30
CA VAL A 149 29.21 14.71 -15.83
C VAL A 149 28.30 15.41 -14.82
N LEU A 150 28.41 15.07 -13.55
CA LEU A 150 27.61 15.72 -12.50
C LEU A 150 27.99 17.21 -12.32
N ALA A 151 29.26 17.57 -12.43
CA ALA A 151 29.67 18.97 -12.41
C ALA A 151 29.00 19.77 -13.53
N PHE A 152 28.93 19.19 -14.73
CA PHE A 152 28.24 19.81 -15.86
C PHE A 152 26.71 19.90 -15.61
N VAL A 153 26.08 18.83 -15.20
CA VAL A 153 24.61 18.81 -14.92
C VAL A 153 24.25 19.83 -13.83
N ARG A 154 25.08 19.96 -12.78
CA ARG A 154 24.92 20.99 -11.74
C ARG A 154 25.05 22.41 -12.27
N SER A 155 25.94 22.65 -13.22
CA SER A 155 26.08 23.97 -13.84
C SER A 155 24.83 24.37 -14.64
N LEU A 156 24.24 23.42 -15.35
CA LEU A 156 22.96 23.63 -16.07
C LEU A 156 21.81 23.99 -15.14
N ALA A 157 21.78 23.38 -13.95
CA ALA A 157 20.76 23.63 -12.94
C ALA A 157 20.88 25.05 -12.34
N ALA A 158 22.09 25.55 -12.14
CA ALA A 158 22.34 26.92 -11.67
C ALA A 158 21.86 27.98 -12.67
N ASP A 159 22.05 27.71 -13.96
CA ASP A 159 21.57 28.60 -15.04
C ASP A 159 20.05 28.50 -15.25
N GLY A 160 19.48 27.33 -15.06
CA GLY A 160 18.02 27.08 -15.20
C GLY A 160 17.18 27.70 -14.08
N GLN A 161 17.73 27.77 -12.85
CA GLN A 161 17.04 28.41 -11.71
C GLN A 161 16.87 29.92 -11.86
N ARG A 162 17.66 30.56 -12.71
CA ARG A 162 17.51 31.99 -13.05
C ARG A 162 16.39 32.25 -14.08
N ALA A 163 15.87 31.21 -14.77
CA ALA A 163 14.97 31.38 -15.90
C ALA A 163 13.54 30.91 -15.68
N GLU A 164 13.25 30.17 -14.61
CA GLU A 164 11.89 29.68 -14.34
C GLU A 164 11.40 30.18 -12.97
N SER A 165 10.52 31.20 -12.99
CA SER A 165 9.46 31.27 -11.99
C SER A 165 8.77 29.90 -11.94
N ALA A 166 8.61 29.32 -10.74
CA ALA A 166 7.96 28.05 -10.53
C ALA A 166 6.68 27.98 -11.37
N PRO A 167 6.40 26.85 -12.07
CA PRO A 167 5.13 26.70 -12.74
C PRO A 167 4.07 26.94 -11.69
N SER A 168 3.17 27.89 -11.92
CA SER A 168 1.99 28.08 -11.08
C SER A 168 1.18 26.79 -11.22
N ALA A 169 1.35 25.87 -10.26
CA ALA A 169 0.48 24.73 -10.16
C ALA A 169 -0.94 25.29 -10.09
N THR A 170 -1.73 25.04 -11.11
CA THR A 170 -3.18 25.30 -11.04
C THR A 170 -3.69 24.39 -9.97
N TRP A 171 -3.99 24.95 -8.80
CA TRP A 171 -4.54 24.18 -7.71
C TRP A 171 -5.90 23.60 -8.12
N PRO A 172 -6.23 22.39 -7.67
CA PRO A 172 -7.49 21.76 -7.96
C PRO A 172 -8.66 22.69 -7.58
N ALA A 173 -9.70 22.67 -8.40
CA ALA A 173 -10.99 23.15 -7.95
C ALA A 173 -11.45 22.34 -6.72
N PRO A 174 -12.22 22.93 -5.80
CA PRO A 174 -12.71 22.21 -4.63
C PRO A 174 -13.35 20.87 -5.01
N VAL A 175 -12.99 19.81 -4.30
CA VAL A 175 -13.56 18.48 -4.51
C VAL A 175 -14.90 18.42 -3.79
N THR A 176 -15.97 18.88 -4.43
CA THR A 176 -17.32 18.91 -3.85
C THR A 176 -17.93 17.51 -3.75
N ASP A 177 -18.96 17.34 -2.90
CA ASP A 177 -19.75 16.09 -2.84
C ASP A 177 -20.29 15.69 -4.23
N ASN A 178 -20.70 16.67 -5.05
CA ASN A 178 -21.17 16.41 -6.41
C ASN A 178 -20.05 15.85 -7.33
N ARG A 179 -18.81 16.31 -7.19
CA ARG A 179 -17.67 15.72 -7.91
C ARG A 179 -17.40 14.29 -7.42
N LEU A 180 -17.48 14.03 -6.12
CA LEU A 180 -17.30 12.68 -5.55
C LEU A 180 -18.40 11.72 -6.03
N LEU A 181 -19.67 12.17 -6.09
CA LEU A 181 -20.78 11.39 -6.65
C LEU A 181 -20.55 11.01 -8.11
N ARG A 182 -19.85 11.85 -8.87
CA ARG A 182 -19.56 11.68 -10.29
C ARG A 182 -18.12 11.25 -10.56
N ALA A 183 -17.33 10.90 -9.54
CA ALA A 183 -15.90 10.62 -9.67
C ALA A 183 -15.59 9.58 -10.77
N ALA A 184 -16.39 8.51 -10.89
CA ALA A 184 -16.25 7.52 -11.96
C ALA A 184 -16.50 8.08 -13.37
N LEU A 185 -17.08 9.28 -13.49
CA LEU A 185 -17.34 10.01 -14.76
C LEU A 185 -16.29 11.09 -15.02
N GLU A 186 -15.36 11.33 -14.09
CA GLU A 186 -14.23 12.27 -14.20
C GLU A 186 -12.90 11.51 -14.42
N PRO A 187 -12.69 10.83 -15.57
CA PRO A 187 -11.55 9.94 -15.76
C PRO A 187 -10.19 10.66 -15.78
N ALA A 188 -10.18 11.98 -15.88
CA ALA A 188 -8.98 12.81 -15.76
C ALA A 188 -8.43 12.86 -14.33
N SER A 189 -9.25 12.54 -13.34
CA SER A 189 -8.91 12.55 -11.92
C SER A 189 -9.08 11.16 -11.29
N TRP A 190 -8.56 10.97 -10.07
CA TRP A 190 -8.78 9.79 -9.23
C TRP A 190 -9.14 10.26 -7.83
N LEU A 191 -10.43 10.60 -7.60
CA LEU A 191 -10.87 11.41 -6.46
C LEU A 191 -11.15 10.63 -5.17
N THR A 192 -11.31 9.30 -5.25
CA THR A 192 -11.56 8.45 -4.08
C THR A 192 -10.59 7.28 -4.07
N TYR A 193 -10.44 6.60 -2.93
CA TYR A 193 -9.54 5.46 -2.79
C TYR A 193 -9.67 4.41 -3.92
N SER A 194 -10.88 4.14 -4.37
CA SER A 194 -11.16 3.15 -5.42
C SER A 194 -11.64 3.76 -6.75
N GLY A 195 -11.42 5.06 -6.97
CA GLY A 195 -11.78 5.79 -8.20
C GLY A 195 -13.24 6.23 -8.28
N GLY A 196 -14.10 5.77 -7.37
CA GLY A 196 -15.50 6.13 -7.25
C GLY A 196 -16.15 5.42 -6.07
N TYR A 197 -17.33 5.83 -5.66
CA TYR A 197 -18.05 5.30 -4.50
C TYR A 197 -18.44 3.82 -4.63
N GLN A 198 -18.58 3.31 -5.87
CA GLN A 198 -18.86 1.90 -6.13
C GLN A 198 -17.64 0.99 -5.90
N SER A 199 -16.47 1.55 -5.69
CA SER A 199 -15.22 0.84 -5.42
C SER A 199 -14.82 -0.18 -6.49
N GLN A 200 -15.12 0.11 -7.76
CA GLN A 200 -14.85 -0.79 -8.88
C GLN A 200 -13.39 -0.77 -9.34
N ARG A 201 -12.61 0.24 -8.97
CA ARG A 201 -11.23 0.45 -9.44
C ARG A 201 -11.13 0.33 -10.97
N HIS A 202 -12.09 0.93 -11.66
CA HIS A 202 -12.20 0.95 -13.11
C HIS A 202 -12.10 2.38 -13.63
N SER A 203 -11.21 2.61 -14.60
CA SER A 203 -11.09 3.88 -15.31
C SER A 203 -11.66 3.79 -16.71
N ARG A 204 -12.39 4.83 -17.12
CA ARG A 204 -12.91 4.96 -18.48
C ARG A 204 -11.86 5.39 -19.50
N LEU A 205 -10.63 5.64 -19.10
CA LEU A 205 -9.53 6.00 -20.01
C LEU A 205 -9.17 4.83 -20.92
N ARG A 206 -8.91 5.15 -22.21
CA ARG A 206 -8.63 4.18 -23.28
C ARG A 206 -7.36 4.49 -24.07
N GLN A 207 -6.66 5.57 -23.76
CA GLN A 207 -5.43 5.92 -24.48
C GLN A 207 -4.41 4.78 -24.33
N VAL A 208 -4.21 4.26 -23.10
CA VAL A 208 -3.48 3.02 -22.89
C VAL A 208 -4.44 1.85 -23.03
N ASN A 209 -4.14 0.95 -23.97
CA ASN A 209 -5.00 -0.18 -24.32
C ASN A 209 -4.16 -1.42 -24.69
N ARG A 210 -4.82 -2.54 -24.97
CA ARG A 210 -4.19 -3.81 -25.34
C ARG A 210 -3.19 -3.72 -26.49
N ALA A 211 -3.42 -2.85 -27.48
CA ALA A 211 -2.57 -2.75 -28.66
C ALA A 211 -1.29 -1.96 -28.43
N ASN A 212 -1.28 -1.05 -27.45
CA ASN A 212 -0.17 -0.12 -27.26
C ASN A 212 0.47 -0.15 -25.86
N VAL A 213 -0.06 -0.92 -24.91
CA VAL A 213 0.46 -0.99 -23.53
C VAL A 213 1.93 -1.44 -23.47
N THR A 214 2.40 -2.19 -24.46
CA THR A 214 3.81 -2.58 -24.61
C THR A 214 4.75 -1.38 -24.82
N GLN A 215 4.22 -0.23 -25.19
CA GLN A 215 4.98 1.00 -25.43
C GLN A 215 5.05 1.89 -24.17
N LEU A 216 4.47 1.47 -23.03
CA LEU A 216 4.56 2.23 -21.79
C LEU A 216 6.01 2.45 -21.38
N GLN A 217 6.34 3.70 -21.10
CA GLN A 217 7.65 4.15 -20.66
C GLN A 217 7.53 4.88 -19.32
N LEU A 218 8.58 4.83 -18.54
CA LEU A 218 8.67 5.62 -17.31
C LEU A 218 8.64 7.11 -17.66
N ARG A 219 7.69 7.83 -17.07
CA ARG A 219 7.56 9.29 -17.19
C ARG A 219 8.37 9.99 -16.11
N TRP A 220 8.18 9.57 -14.87
CA TRP A 220 8.95 10.04 -13.72
C TRP A 220 8.96 8.96 -12.62
N ALA A 221 9.97 9.03 -11.77
CA ALA A 221 10.01 8.27 -10.54
C ALA A 221 10.45 9.19 -9.40
N LEU A 222 9.78 9.13 -8.26
CA LEU A 222 10.10 9.88 -7.06
C LEU A 222 10.46 8.91 -5.95
N GLN A 223 11.75 8.85 -5.62
CA GLN A 223 12.20 8.11 -4.45
C GLN A 223 12.05 9.02 -3.23
N LEU A 224 11.22 8.59 -2.30
CA LEU A 224 10.99 9.29 -1.05
C LEU A 224 12.11 8.98 -0.05
N PRO A 225 12.40 9.91 0.88
CA PRO A 225 13.33 9.64 1.98
C PRO A 225 12.92 8.40 2.74
N ASP A 226 13.90 7.65 3.23
CA ASP A 226 13.69 6.41 3.95
C ASP A 226 12.78 6.60 5.17
N SER A 227 11.78 5.74 5.29
CA SER A 227 10.85 5.65 6.42
C SER A 227 11.06 4.39 7.27
N GLY A 228 12.20 3.71 7.11
CA GLY A 228 12.51 2.46 7.79
C GLY A 228 12.11 1.24 6.95
N LYS A 229 11.56 0.22 7.60
CA LYS A 229 11.16 -1.05 6.95
C LYS A 229 9.79 -0.99 6.28
N GLU A 230 9.04 0.07 6.52
CA GLU A 230 7.67 0.23 6.06
C GLU A 230 7.64 0.57 4.56
N MET A 231 6.65 0.06 3.85
CA MET A 231 6.44 0.30 2.42
C MET A 231 5.19 1.14 2.20
N ILE A 232 5.12 1.83 1.07
CA ILE A 232 3.92 2.61 0.73
C ILE A 232 2.81 1.63 0.32
N GLU A 233 1.74 1.60 1.13
CA GLU A 233 0.53 0.83 0.87
C GLU A 233 -0.60 1.71 0.30
N ALA A 234 -0.36 3.00 0.24
CA ALA A 234 -1.37 3.99 -0.11
C ALA A 234 -1.79 3.92 -1.57
N THR A 235 -3.07 4.11 -1.81
CA THR A 235 -3.59 4.51 -3.12
C THR A 235 -3.44 6.03 -3.25
N PRO A 236 -2.68 6.56 -4.21
CA PRO A 236 -2.64 7.99 -4.49
C PRO A 236 -4.01 8.51 -4.96
N LEU A 237 -4.39 9.71 -4.54
CA LEU A 237 -5.52 10.44 -5.13
C LEU A 237 -5.01 11.52 -6.06
N VAL A 238 -5.70 11.76 -7.17
CA VAL A 238 -5.33 12.80 -8.12
C VAL A 238 -6.55 13.68 -8.41
N ALA A 239 -6.41 14.96 -8.15
CA ALA A 239 -7.41 15.98 -8.46
C ALA A 239 -6.76 17.06 -9.32
N ASP A 240 -7.26 17.24 -10.54
CA ASP A 240 -6.86 18.32 -11.47
C ASP A 240 -5.34 18.53 -11.59
N GLY A 241 -4.58 17.43 -11.64
CA GLY A 241 -3.12 17.45 -11.81
C GLY A 241 -2.31 17.53 -10.50
N VAL A 242 -2.94 17.57 -9.34
CA VAL A 242 -2.27 17.42 -8.03
C VAL A 242 -2.50 16.02 -7.49
N MET A 243 -1.41 15.34 -7.13
CA MET A 243 -1.44 14.01 -6.52
C MET A 243 -1.22 14.10 -5.02
N TYR A 244 -2.08 13.45 -4.24
CA TYR A 244 -1.95 13.32 -2.79
C TYR A 244 -1.67 11.87 -2.43
N VAL A 245 -0.63 11.63 -1.66
CA VAL A 245 -0.22 10.27 -1.25
C VAL A 245 0.31 10.26 0.16
N THR A 246 0.10 9.16 0.87
CA THR A 246 0.70 8.97 2.19
C THR A 246 1.97 8.13 2.11
N GLN A 247 2.94 8.49 2.93
CA GLN A 247 4.18 7.75 3.17
C GLN A 247 4.26 7.35 4.65
N PRO A 248 4.59 6.09 4.99
CA PRO A 248 4.86 5.70 6.37
C PRO A 248 5.98 6.51 7.01
N PRO A 249 5.95 6.76 8.34
CA PRO A 249 4.82 6.61 9.24
C PRO A 249 4.02 7.89 9.36
N ASP A 250 2.98 8.21 8.79
CA ASP A 250 2.13 9.41 8.95
C ASP A 250 2.67 10.68 8.28
N LYS A 251 3.16 10.55 7.05
CA LYS A 251 3.38 11.69 6.16
C LYS A 251 2.31 11.76 5.09
N VAL A 252 1.94 12.98 4.72
CA VAL A 252 1.12 13.28 3.54
C VAL A 252 1.93 14.16 2.61
N LEU A 253 1.92 13.82 1.32
CA LEU A 253 2.64 14.53 0.28
C LEU A 253 1.63 15.02 -0.76
N ALA A 254 1.80 16.25 -1.23
CA ALA A 254 1.17 16.74 -2.45
C ALA A 254 2.25 16.91 -3.53
N LEU A 255 1.98 16.37 -4.70
CA LEU A 255 2.89 16.32 -5.83
C LEU A 255 2.20 16.88 -7.07
N ASP A 256 2.97 17.51 -7.94
CA ASP A 256 2.56 17.72 -9.33
C ASP A 256 2.47 16.34 -10.01
N ALA A 257 1.29 15.97 -10.47
CA ALA A 257 1.03 14.63 -11.00
C ALA A 257 1.72 14.38 -12.37
N ASP A 258 2.10 15.42 -13.11
CA ASP A 258 2.81 15.28 -14.39
C ASP A 258 4.30 15.02 -14.22
N THR A 259 4.90 15.60 -13.18
CA THR A 259 6.36 15.63 -13.01
C THR A 259 6.85 14.88 -11.78
N GLY A 260 5.99 14.57 -10.83
CA GLY A 260 6.36 14.03 -9.52
C GLY A 260 6.98 15.06 -8.58
N HIS A 261 6.99 16.36 -8.96
CA HIS A 261 7.53 17.41 -8.11
C HIS A 261 6.74 17.58 -6.83
N MET A 262 7.43 17.63 -5.68
CA MET A 262 6.78 17.85 -4.38
C MET A 262 6.35 19.29 -4.22
N LEU A 263 5.04 19.52 -4.04
CA LEU A 263 4.44 20.84 -3.79
C LEU A 263 4.51 21.19 -2.31
N TRP A 264 4.12 20.25 -1.45
CA TRP A 264 4.24 20.36 -0.01
C TRP A 264 4.27 18.96 0.65
N SER A 265 4.68 18.91 1.92
CA SER A 265 4.59 17.71 2.75
C SER A 265 4.13 18.06 4.17
N TYR A 266 3.26 17.23 4.73
CA TYR A 266 2.89 17.20 6.13
C TYR A 266 3.52 15.98 6.79
N ARG A 267 4.00 16.10 8.01
CA ARG A 267 4.49 15.00 8.83
C ARG A 267 3.91 15.13 10.24
N ARG A 268 3.41 14.01 10.75
CA ARG A 268 3.05 13.89 12.15
C ARG A 268 4.17 13.27 12.95
N ASP A 269 4.53 13.90 14.07
CA ASP A 269 5.45 13.31 15.04
C ASP A 269 4.67 12.33 15.92
N LEU A 270 5.06 11.06 15.84
CA LEU A 270 4.43 9.98 16.58
C LEU A 270 5.17 9.71 17.89
N PRO A 271 4.46 9.27 18.96
CA PRO A 271 5.09 8.73 20.15
C PRO A 271 6.09 7.62 19.82
N ALA A 272 7.19 7.56 20.54
CA ALA A 272 8.25 6.57 20.31
C ALA A 272 7.75 5.12 20.46
N SER A 273 6.75 4.90 21.32
CA SER A 273 6.12 3.61 21.56
C SER A 273 4.62 3.71 21.31
N LEU A 274 4.15 2.97 20.32
CA LEU A 274 2.72 2.79 20.02
C LEU A 274 2.45 1.29 19.91
N PRO A 275 1.41 0.76 20.56
CA PRO A 275 0.95 -0.60 20.34
C PRO A 275 0.25 -0.68 18.97
N LEU A 276 0.97 -1.15 17.97
CA LEU A 276 0.48 -1.28 16.59
C LEU A 276 0.64 -2.71 16.12
N CYS A 277 -0.38 -3.25 15.49
CA CYS A 277 -0.28 -4.45 14.68
C CYS A 277 0.20 -4.10 13.26
N CYS A 278 0.90 -5.05 12.66
CA CYS A 278 0.88 -5.24 11.21
C CYS A 278 1.42 -4.06 10.38
N TYR A 279 2.54 -3.46 10.80
CA TYR A 279 3.24 -2.34 10.16
C TYR A 279 2.72 -0.94 10.52
N ARG A 280 3.58 0.04 10.30
CA ARG A 280 3.31 1.47 10.56
C ARG A 280 2.85 2.19 9.30
N SER A 281 1.86 1.63 8.60
CA SER A 281 1.39 2.16 7.32
C SER A 281 0.00 2.75 7.42
N ILE A 282 -0.19 3.88 6.74
CA ILE A 282 -1.48 4.49 6.47
C ILE A 282 -1.78 4.41 4.97
N ARG A 283 -3.02 4.04 4.61
CA ARG A 283 -3.35 3.59 3.24
C ARG A 283 -3.87 4.69 2.31
N GLY A 284 -3.86 5.95 2.74
CA GLY A 284 -4.21 7.07 1.89
C GLY A 284 -5.01 8.15 2.59
N VAL A 285 -5.55 9.06 1.80
CA VAL A 285 -6.29 10.25 2.25
C VAL A 285 -7.69 10.27 1.65
N ALA A 286 -8.55 11.16 2.12
CA ALA A 286 -9.77 11.58 1.44
C ALA A 286 -9.68 13.06 1.04
N LEU A 287 -10.41 13.43 0.00
CA LEU A 287 -10.53 14.82 -0.48
C LEU A 287 -11.98 15.28 -0.33
N LEU A 288 -12.19 16.46 0.26
CA LEU A 288 -13.49 17.13 0.27
C LEU A 288 -13.30 18.63 0.43
N GLY A 289 -13.96 19.42 -0.41
CA GLY A 289 -13.75 20.86 -0.47
C GLY A 289 -12.33 21.18 -0.95
N ASP A 290 -11.65 22.02 -0.23
CA ASP A 290 -10.25 22.40 -0.39
C ASP A 290 -9.30 21.67 0.58
N ARG A 291 -9.75 20.57 1.17
CA ARG A 291 -9.05 19.87 2.26
C ARG A 291 -8.66 18.44 1.91
N VAL A 292 -7.60 18.00 2.59
CA VAL A 292 -7.11 16.63 2.60
C VAL A 292 -7.28 16.06 4.01
N TYR A 293 -7.92 14.91 4.13
CA TYR A 293 -8.18 14.26 5.42
C TYR A 293 -7.35 12.99 5.53
N VAL A 294 -6.69 12.83 6.66
CA VAL A 294 -5.83 11.66 6.93
C VAL A 294 -6.06 11.12 8.33
N GLY A 295 -6.22 9.80 8.43
CA GLY A 295 -6.15 9.08 9.69
C GLY A 295 -4.71 8.83 10.09
N THR A 296 -4.41 8.79 11.38
CA THR A 296 -3.05 8.65 11.89
C THR A 296 -2.88 7.45 12.82
N LEU A 297 -1.66 6.95 12.91
CA LEU A 297 -1.33 5.77 13.72
C LEU A 297 -1.51 5.99 15.23
N ASP A 298 -1.48 7.24 15.68
CA ASP A 298 -1.79 7.62 17.07
C ASP A 298 -3.28 7.88 17.30
N GLY A 299 -4.15 7.33 16.45
CA GLY A 299 -5.59 7.31 16.65
C GLY A 299 -6.28 8.67 16.45
N ARG A 300 -5.84 9.48 15.50
CA ARG A 300 -6.44 10.80 15.22
C ARG A 300 -6.93 10.90 13.77
N LEU A 301 -7.77 11.87 13.52
CA LEU A 301 -8.17 12.34 12.20
C LEU A 301 -7.75 13.81 12.05
N VAL A 302 -7.00 14.08 10.97
CA VAL A 302 -6.43 15.40 10.70
C VAL A 302 -6.96 15.92 9.37
N ALA A 303 -7.42 17.17 9.35
CA ALA A 303 -7.72 17.91 8.13
C ALA A 303 -6.58 18.86 7.80
N LEU A 304 -6.08 18.77 6.59
CA LEU A 304 -5.04 19.63 6.06
C LEU A 304 -5.63 20.54 4.98
N ASP A 305 -5.14 21.75 4.90
CA ASP A 305 -5.36 22.63 3.75
C ASP A 305 -4.73 21.99 2.50
N GLY A 306 -5.50 21.79 1.43
CA GLY A 306 -5.08 21.05 0.24
C GLY A 306 -3.97 21.75 -0.54
N ARG A 307 -3.78 23.06 -0.38
CA ARG A 307 -2.76 23.86 -1.09
C ARG A 307 -1.46 23.94 -0.35
N THR A 308 -1.49 23.96 0.98
CA THR A 308 -0.33 24.28 1.81
C THR A 308 0.12 23.12 2.69
N GLY A 309 -0.75 22.12 2.93
CA GLY A 309 -0.51 21.07 3.91
C GLY A 309 -0.61 21.52 5.36
N ALA A 310 -1.03 22.76 5.62
CA ALA A 310 -1.23 23.27 6.96
C ALA A 310 -2.42 22.56 7.66
N VAL A 311 -2.26 22.30 8.96
CA VAL A 311 -3.35 21.69 9.76
C VAL A 311 -4.49 22.68 9.93
N VAL A 312 -5.69 22.29 9.51
CA VAL A 312 -6.93 23.06 9.71
C VAL A 312 -7.58 22.68 11.03
N TRP A 313 -7.69 21.37 11.27
CA TRP A 313 -8.13 20.81 12.54
C TRP A 313 -7.53 19.40 12.75
N ASP A 314 -7.45 18.97 14.00
CA ASP A 314 -6.89 17.71 14.44
C ASP A 314 -7.69 17.19 15.64
N VAL A 315 -8.38 16.06 15.49
CA VAL A 315 -9.28 15.51 16.50
C VAL A 315 -8.92 14.09 16.89
N ALA A 316 -9.10 13.75 18.16
CA ALA A 316 -8.89 12.40 18.64
C ALA A 316 -10.07 11.49 18.22
N VAL A 317 -9.74 10.34 17.60
CA VAL A 317 -10.69 9.27 17.27
C VAL A 317 -10.72 8.24 18.37
N ALA A 318 -9.54 7.76 18.81
CA ALA A 318 -9.40 6.72 19.83
C ALA A 318 -8.09 6.86 20.61
N ALA A 319 -8.02 6.16 21.74
CA ALA A 319 -6.83 6.15 22.60
C ALA A 319 -5.76 5.16 22.06
N PRO A 320 -4.62 5.64 21.58
CA PRO A 320 -3.61 4.77 20.98
C PRO A 320 -2.97 3.81 22.00
N GLN A 321 -2.89 4.20 23.28
CA GLN A 321 -2.31 3.35 24.33
C GLN A 321 -3.13 2.09 24.60
N ALA A 322 -4.42 2.08 24.23
CA ALA A 322 -5.29 0.90 24.28
C ALA A 322 -5.16 -0.02 23.04
N GLY A 323 -4.28 0.31 22.08
CA GLY A 323 -4.08 -0.47 20.85
C GLY A 323 -4.86 0.04 19.64
N TYR A 324 -5.53 1.18 19.74
CA TYR A 324 -6.24 1.77 18.60
C TYR A 324 -5.29 2.54 17.66
N SER A 325 -5.58 2.43 16.37
CA SER A 325 -4.94 3.24 15.32
C SER A 325 -5.93 3.54 14.19
N VAL A 326 -5.63 4.52 13.33
CA VAL A 326 -6.41 4.78 12.11
C VAL A 326 -5.49 4.54 10.91
N THR A 327 -5.58 3.38 10.29
CA THR A 327 -4.69 2.93 9.20
C THR A 327 -5.35 2.98 7.82
N GLY A 328 -6.69 3.01 7.76
CA GLY A 328 -7.48 3.08 6.53
C GLY A 328 -7.51 4.48 5.94
N ALA A 329 -7.68 4.57 4.64
CA ALA A 329 -8.03 5.83 4.00
C ALA A 329 -9.44 6.26 4.45
N PRO A 330 -9.64 7.52 4.89
CA PRO A 330 -10.98 8.02 5.20
C PRO A 330 -11.90 8.00 3.97
N LEU A 331 -13.20 7.94 4.19
CA LEU A 331 -14.22 8.04 3.13
C LEU A 331 -15.02 9.32 3.31
N ALA A 332 -14.91 10.24 2.37
CA ALA A 332 -15.70 11.48 2.37
C ALA A 332 -17.09 11.21 1.76
N VAL A 333 -18.16 11.52 2.49
CA VAL A 333 -19.56 11.32 2.09
C VAL A 333 -20.45 12.42 2.66
N LYS A 334 -21.14 13.16 1.79
CA LYS A 334 -22.20 14.12 2.18
C LYS A 334 -21.75 15.10 3.27
N GLY A 335 -20.60 15.73 3.09
CA GLY A 335 -20.04 16.68 4.05
C GLY A 335 -19.42 16.06 5.30
N ASN A 336 -19.41 14.74 5.43
CA ASN A 336 -18.76 14.00 6.50
C ASN A 336 -17.52 13.25 6.01
N VAL A 337 -16.60 12.97 6.94
CA VAL A 337 -15.44 12.09 6.76
C VAL A 337 -15.59 10.90 7.68
N ILE A 338 -15.71 9.72 7.11
CA ILE A 338 -15.92 8.45 7.83
C ILE A 338 -14.59 7.75 7.98
N VAL A 339 -14.29 7.28 9.19
CA VAL A 339 -13.07 6.54 9.52
C VAL A 339 -13.39 5.32 10.35
N GLY A 340 -12.61 4.27 10.13
CA GLY A 340 -12.60 3.09 10.98
C GLY A 340 -11.33 3.02 11.83
N VAL A 341 -11.26 2.04 12.70
CA VAL A 341 -10.13 1.81 13.61
C VAL A 341 -9.49 0.45 13.41
N GLY A 342 -8.16 0.40 13.53
CA GLY A 342 -7.35 -0.81 13.67
C GLY A 342 -7.14 -1.18 15.13
N GLY A 343 -6.61 -2.38 15.40
CA GLY A 343 -6.20 -2.85 16.73
C GLY A 343 -6.97 -4.07 17.23
N GLY A 344 -7.55 -4.87 16.34
CA GLY A 344 -8.23 -6.12 16.71
C GLY A 344 -7.40 -7.00 17.63
N GLU A 345 -6.11 -7.12 17.37
CA GLU A 345 -5.14 -7.94 18.12
C GLU A 345 -4.84 -7.42 19.53
N PHE A 346 -5.33 -6.24 19.89
CA PHE A 346 -5.17 -5.64 21.22
C PHE A 346 -6.44 -5.69 22.07
N GLY A 347 -7.48 -6.39 21.60
CA GLY A 347 -8.75 -6.48 22.33
C GLY A 347 -9.45 -5.13 22.46
N ILE A 348 -9.47 -4.35 21.40
CA ILE A 348 -10.26 -3.11 21.32
C ILE A 348 -11.76 -3.42 21.21
N ARG A 349 -12.61 -2.43 21.41
CA ARG A 349 -14.00 -2.46 20.98
C ARG A 349 -14.11 -1.68 19.67
N GLY A 350 -14.19 -2.37 18.54
CA GLY A 350 -14.18 -1.76 17.21
C GLY A 350 -15.38 -0.82 16.97
N PHE A 351 -15.21 0.16 16.09
CA PHE A 351 -16.25 1.11 15.71
C PHE A 351 -15.94 1.80 14.37
N LEU A 352 -16.97 2.46 13.84
CA LEU A 352 -16.90 3.44 12.76
C LEU A 352 -17.37 4.79 13.28
N ASP A 353 -16.67 5.86 12.91
CA ASP A 353 -17.04 7.24 13.21
C ASP A 353 -17.21 8.05 11.94
N ALA A 354 -18.20 8.96 11.93
CA ALA A 354 -18.26 10.05 10.97
C ALA A 354 -18.00 11.39 11.67
N TYR A 355 -17.23 12.23 11.00
CA TYR A 355 -16.89 13.57 11.45
C TYR A 355 -17.33 14.59 10.42
N ASP A 356 -17.97 15.67 10.87
CA ASP A 356 -18.26 16.83 10.04
C ASP A 356 -16.95 17.37 9.44
N ALA A 357 -16.87 17.41 8.11
CA ALA A 357 -15.65 17.75 7.40
C ALA A 357 -15.17 19.18 7.65
N ALA A 358 -16.08 20.11 7.92
CA ALA A 358 -15.75 21.51 8.16
C ALA A 358 -15.15 21.73 9.55
N THR A 359 -15.66 21.04 10.56
CA THR A 359 -15.37 21.34 11.97
C THR A 359 -14.58 20.25 12.71
N GLY A 360 -14.53 19.04 12.20
CA GLY A 360 -13.98 17.87 12.90
C GLY A 360 -14.86 17.37 14.06
N ARG A 361 -16.08 17.90 14.22
CA ARG A 361 -17.02 17.41 15.23
C ARG A 361 -17.57 16.06 14.82
N ARG A 362 -17.53 15.07 15.72
CA ARG A 362 -18.13 13.76 15.46
C ARG A 362 -19.64 13.87 15.28
N ALA A 363 -20.12 13.40 14.12
CA ALA A 363 -21.53 13.35 13.76
C ALA A 363 -22.22 12.13 14.37
N TRP A 364 -21.62 10.94 14.19
CA TRP A 364 -22.12 9.68 14.73
C TRP A 364 -21.01 8.68 14.98
N ARG A 365 -21.31 7.65 15.80
CA ARG A 365 -20.49 6.45 16.04
C ARG A 365 -21.36 5.20 15.95
N PHE A 366 -20.85 4.19 15.27
CA PHE A 366 -21.40 2.83 15.26
C PHE A 366 -20.37 1.85 15.83
N TYR A 367 -20.71 1.17 16.93
CA TYR A 367 -19.86 0.11 17.48
C TYR A 367 -20.05 -1.21 16.72
N THR A 368 -18.95 -1.80 16.24
CA THR A 368 -18.95 -3.11 15.58
C THR A 368 -18.98 -4.27 16.56
N VAL A 369 -18.72 -3.99 17.85
CA VAL A 369 -18.99 -4.92 18.96
C VAL A 369 -20.09 -4.33 19.81
N PRO A 370 -21.34 -4.87 19.77
CA PRO A 370 -22.46 -4.32 20.50
C PRO A 370 -22.33 -4.52 22.00
N GLY A 371 -22.68 -3.50 22.77
CA GLY A 371 -22.77 -3.53 24.23
C GLY A 371 -24.17 -3.93 24.73
N PRO A 372 -24.37 -3.99 26.05
CA PRO A 372 -25.66 -4.32 26.63
C PRO A 372 -26.80 -3.47 26.10
N GLY A 373 -27.89 -4.11 25.67
CA GLY A 373 -29.05 -3.45 25.08
C GLY A 373 -28.94 -3.12 23.60
N GLU A 374 -27.76 -3.26 23.00
CA GLU A 374 -27.55 -3.10 21.55
C GLU A 374 -27.83 -4.41 20.81
N ARG A 375 -28.40 -4.33 19.62
CA ARG A 375 -28.71 -5.49 18.77
C ARG A 375 -27.44 -6.29 18.46
N GLY A 376 -27.46 -7.60 18.74
CA GLY A 376 -26.34 -8.54 18.51
C GLY A 376 -25.45 -8.74 19.74
N HIS A 377 -25.69 -8.05 20.86
CA HIS A 377 -24.96 -8.26 22.10
C HIS A 377 -25.08 -9.70 22.64
N ASP A 378 -26.22 -10.34 22.46
CA ASP A 378 -26.50 -11.72 22.83
C ASP A 378 -25.64 -12.77 22.12
N THR A 379 -24.94 -12.37 21.07
CA THR A 379 -23.97 -13.21 20.36
C THR A 379 -22.57 -13.23 21.01
N TRP A 380 -22.40 -12.53 22.12
CA TRP A 380 -21.16 -12.44 22.90
C TRP A 380 -21.39 -13.02 24.29
N SER A 381 -20.55 -13.95 24.74
CA SER A 381 -20.67 -14.54 26.08
C SER A 381 -20.08 -13.63 27.15
N GLY A 382 -20.83 -13.40 28.23
CA GLY A 382 -20.37 -12.65 29.40
C GLY A 382 -19.84 -11.26 29.05
N ASP A 383 -18.64 -10.95 29.50
CA ASP A 383 -17.98 -9.67 29.29
C ASP A 383 -17.05 -9.63 28.06
N SER A 384 -17.03 -10.68 27.23
CA SER A 384 -16.13 -10.76 26.06
C SER A 384 -16.33 -9.64 25.04
N TRP A 385 -17.50 -9.03 24.99
CA TRP A 385 -17.81 -7.87 24.15
C TRP A 385 -16.93 -6.63 24.46
N LYS A 386 -16.44 -6.51 25.70
CA LYS A 386 -15.59 -5.36 26.11
C LYS A 386 -14.25 -5.32 25.38
N THR A 387 -13.74 -6.50 25.00
CA THR A 387 -12.47 -6.69 24.32
C THR A 387 -12.63 -7.45 23.00
N GLY A 388 -13.81 -7.32 22.37
CA GLY A 388 -14.25 -8.18 21.28
C GLY A 388 -13.56 -7.97 19.92
N GLY A 389 -12.65 -7.01 19.78
CA GLY A 389 -11.94 -6.74 18.51
C GLY A 389 -12.84 -6.09 17.48
N ALA A 390 -13.13 -6.79 16.39
CA ALA A 390 -13.97 -6.36 15.26
C ALA A 390 -13.54 -5.00 14.67
N PRO A 391 -12.26 -4.84 14.28
CA PRO A 391 -11.73 -3.59 13.75
C PRO A 391 -12.31 -3.27 12.36
N THR A 392 -12.17 -2.02 11.93
CA THR A 392 -12.69 -1.48 10.66
C THR A 392 -11.57 -0.78 9.88
N TRP A 393 -10.40 -1.38 9.86
CA TRP A 393 -9.11 -0.79 9.53
C TRP A 393 -8.87 -0.49 8.03
N LEU A 394 -9.79 -0.88 7.13
CA LEU A 394 -9.73 -0.51 5.73
C LEU A 394 -10.80 0.56 5.42
N THR A 395 -11.00 0.93 4.16
CA THR A 395 -12.03 1.89 3.74
C THR A 395 -13.30 1.17 3.26
N GLY A 396 -14.41 1.92 3.18
CA GLY A 396 -15.71 1.41 2.73
C GLY A 396 -16.12 1.90 1.35
N SER A 397 -17.38 1.62 1.00
CA SER A 397 -18.04 2.05 -0.23
C SER A 397 -19.35 2.76 0.10
N PHE A 398 -19.87 3.59 -0.83
CA PHE A 398 -21.12 4.33 -0.63
C PHE A 398 -22.05 4.14 -1.83
N ASP A 399 -23.33 3.87 -1.55
CA ASP A 399 -24.39 3.89 -2.56
C ASP A 399 -25.31 5.09 -2.33
N PRO A 400 -25.20 6.14 -3.15
CA PRO A 400 -26.05 7.33 -3.00
C PRO A 400 -27.53 7.04 -3.27
N SER A 401 -27.87 5.98 -4.02
CA SER A 401 -29.27 5.64 -4.35
C SER A 401 -30.03 5.07 -3.14
N THR A 402 -29.33 4.47 -2.19
CA THR A 402 -29.90 3.92 -0.96
C THR A 402 -29.50 4.69 0.28
N ASN A 403 -28.59 5.67 0.15
CA ASN A 403 -27.94 6.40 1.24
C ASN A 403 -27.21 5.48 2.22
N LEU A 404 -26.61 4.38 1.73
CA LEU A 404 -25.92 3.41 2.56
C LEU A 404 -24.41 3.46 2.37
N VAL A 405 -23.71 3.49 3.50
CA VAL A 405 -22.28 3.21 3.58
C VAL A 405 -22.09 1.74 3.92
N TYR A 406 -21.25 1.05 3.16
CA TYR A 406 -20.90 -0.35 3.39
C TYR A 406 -19.47 -0.43 3.90
N TRP A 407 -19.25 -1.19 4.96
CA TRP A 407 -17.94 -1.30 5.56
C TRP A 407 -17.64 -2.72 6.02
N GLY A 408 -16.44 -3.20 5.73
CA GLY A 408 -15.96 -4.50 6.18
C GLY A 408 -15.47 -4.44 7.62
N VAL A 409 -15.77 -5.46 8.38
CA VAL A 409 -15.42 -5.62 9.78
C VAL A 409 -14.48 -6.80 9.95
N GLY A 410 -13.41 -6.60 10.71
CA GLY A 410 -12.36 -7.59 10.94
C GLY A 410 -12.67 -8.63 12.00
N ASN A 411 -11.63 -9.32 12.39
CA ASN A 411 -11.64 -10.47 13.29
C ASN A 411 -12.19 -10.15 14.70
N PRO A 412 -12.83 -11.12 15.35
CA PRO A 412 -13.08 -11.01 16.79
C PRO A 412 -11.80 -11.24 17.60
N SER A 413 -11.72 -10.75 18.83
CA SER A 413 -10.57 -10.90 19.71
C SER A 413 -10.90 -11.71 20.95
N PRO A 414 -10.01 -12.61 21.39
CA PRO A 414 -8.72 -12.99 20.78
C PRO A 414 -8.92 -13.86 19.52
N PRO A 415 -8.15 -13.63 18.42
CA PRO A 415 -8.45 -14.25 17.13
C PRO A 415 -8.32 -15.78 17.09
N TYR A 416 -7.41 -16.39 17.88
CA TYR A 416 -7.11 -17.83 17.83
C TYR A 416 -7.65 -18.61 19.04
N GLN A 417 -8.50 -17.99 19.85
CA GLN A 417 -9.12 -18.60 21.03
C GLN A 417 -10.60 -18.17 21.15
N GLY A 418 -11.50 -18.95 20.57
CA GLY A 418 -12.94 -18.65 20.57
C GLY A 418 -13.67 -19.02 21.86
N ASP A 419 -13.12 -19.92 22.68
CA ASP A 419 -13.84 -20.47 23.86
C ASP A 419 -14.24 -19.38 24.89
N GLU A 420 -13.49 -18.28 24.98
CA GLU A 420 -13.79 -17.16 25.88
C GLU A 420 -14.86 -16.20 25.34
N ARG A 421 -15.16 -16.27 24.04
CA ARG A 421 -16.14 -15.42 23.34
C ARG A 421 -17.20 -16.23 22.60
N ARG A 422 -17.84 -17.17 23.29
CA ARG A 422 -18.85 -18.05 22.69
C ARG A 422 -19.95 -17.25 22.01
N GLY A 423 -20.53 -17.83 20.94
CA GLY A 423 -21.54 -17.23 20.09
C GLY A 423 -20.97 -16.74 18.77
N ASP A 424 -21.79 -16.14 17.93
CA ASP A 424 -21.41 -15.73 16.58
C ASP A 424 -20.50 -14.48 16.53
N ASN A 425 -20.43 -13.73 17.63
CA ASN A 425 -19.61 -12.53 17.80
C ASN A 425 -19.93 -11.41 16.78
N LEU A 426 -21.21 -11.04 16.67
CA LEU A 426 -21.63 -9.95 15.79
C LEU A 426 -21.01 -8.60 16.26
N TYR A 427 -20.51 -7.76 15.33
CA TYR A 427 -20.51 -7.86 13.87
C TYR A 427 -19.12 -8.16 13.33
N SER A 428 -18.30 -8.94 14.04
CA SER A 428 -17.01 -9.36 13.49
C SER A 428 -17.20 -10.14 12.18
N ASN A 429 -16.18 -10.12 11.33
CA ASN A 429 -16.14 -10.84 10.04
C ASN A 429 -17.39 -10.63 9.18
N SER A 430 -17.89 -9.40 9.15
CA SER A 430 -19.13 -9.02 8.49
C SER A 430 -18.92 -7.86 7.52
N VAL A 431 -19.89 -7.66 6.64
CA VAL A 431 -20.17 -6.33 6.09
C VAL A 431 -21.34 -5.72 6.85
N VAL A 432 -21.22 -4.47 7.24
CA VAL A 432 -22.28 -3.65 7.80
C VAL A 432 -22.74 -2.60 6.81
N ALA A 433 -24.04 -2.39 6.68
CA ALA A 433 -24.64 -1.33 5.90
C ALA A 433 -25.26 -0.30 6.83
N LEU A 434 -24.68 0.88 6.85
CA LEU A 434 -25.07 1.98 7.73
C LEU A 434 -25.71 3.11 6.93
N ASP A 435 -26.73 3.72 7.48
CA ASP A 435 -27.26 4.98 6.98
C ASP A 435 -26.17 6.06 7.08
N ALA A 436 -25.85 6.69 5.97
CA ALA A 436 -24.73 7.62 5.87
C ALA A 436 -24.87 8.87 6.76
N ASP A 437 -26.09 9.31 7.02
CA ASP A 437 -26.36 10.52 7.80
C ASP A 437 -26.35 10.25 9.31
N THR A 438 -26.77 9.06 9.74
CA THR A 438 -27.03 8.75 11.16
C THR A 438 -26.14 7.67 11.76
N GLY A 439 -25.44 6.88 10.94
CA GLY A 439 -24.67 5.72 11.37
C GLY A 439 -25.54 4.53 11.82
N GLN A 440 -26.87 4.60 11.65
CA GLN A 440 -27.77 3.49 12.03
C GLN A 440 -27.57 2.28 11.14
N LEU A 441 -27.42 1.10 11.76
CA LEU A 441 -27.35 -0.17 11.04
C LEU A 441 -28.69 -0.49 10.37
N LYS A 442 -28.66 -0.65 9.04
CA LYS A 442 -29.81 -1.06 8.24
C LYS A 442 -29.81 -2.60 8.06
N TRP A 443 -28.66 -3.16 7.71
CA TRP A 443 -28.47 -4.61 7.61
C TRP A 443 -26.99 -4.98 7.80
N HIS A 444 -26.73 -6.25 8.04
CA HIS A 444 -25.39 -6.84 8.03
C HIS A 444 -25.43 -8.22 7.40
N PHE A 445 -24.27 -8.70 6.95
CA PHE A 445 -24.06 -10.07 6.55
C PHE A 445 -22.71 -10.56 7.13
N GLN A 446 -22.76 -11.67 7.90
CA GLN A 446 -21.58 -12.23 8.52
C GLN A 446 -21.02 -13.38 7.68
N PHE A 447 -19.78 -13.22 7.20
CA PHE A 447 -19.10 -14.19 6.33
C PHE A 447 -18.54 -15.38 7.11
N THR A 448 -18.02 -15.15 8.31
CA THR A 448 -17.37 -16.15 9.15
C THR A 448 -17.83 -15.97 10.60
N PRO A 449 -18.97 -16.56 11.01
CA PRO A 449 -19.40 -16.56 12.42
C PRO A 449 -18.35 -17.24 13.30
N HIS A 450 -18.11 -16.71 14.49
CA HIS A 450 -17.18 -17.29 15.47
C HIS A 450 -15.79 -17.60 14.90
N ASP A 451 -15.23 -16.68 14.14
CA ASP A 451 -13.94 -16.89 13.47
C ASP A 451 -12.80 -17.13 14.49
N GLU A 452 -12.01 -18.18 14.24
CA GLU A 452 -10.84 -18.55 15.02
C GLU A 452 -9.56 -18.61 14.15
N HIS A 453 -9.58 -17.95 12.97
CA HIS A 453 -8.51 -18.02 11.98
C HIS A 453 -7.95 -16.64 11.58
N ASP A 454 -8.49 -15.57 12.18
CA ASP A 454 -8.10 -14.19 11.85
C ASP A 454 -8.42 -13.84 10.38
N TRP A 455 -9.60 -14.23 9.91
CA TRP A 455 -10.03 -13.97 8.54
C TRP A 455 -10.86 -12.70 8.41
N ASP A 456 -10.25 -11.59 8.76
CA ASP A 456 -10.86 -10.27 8.55
C ASP A 456 -11.74 -10.19 7.31
N SER A 457 -12.95 -9.71 7.45
CA SER A 457 -13.81 -9.35 6.33
C SER A 457 -13.70 -7.85 6.02
N CYS A 458 -12.47 -7.35 5.97
CA CYS A 458 -12.16 -5.93 5.72
C CYS A 458 -11.97 -5.61 4.23
N GLN A 459 -12.13 -6.57 3.30
CA GLN A 459 -12.02 -6.30 1.86
C GLN A 459 -13.03 -5.24 1.45
N ILE A 460 -12.66 -4.44 0.44
CA ILE A 460 -13.50 -3.33 -0.01
C ILE A 460 -14.73 -3.86 -0.74
N PRO A 461 -15.96 -3.44 -0.34
CA PRO A 461 -17.19 -3.83 -1.03
C PRO A 461 -17.21 -3.30 -2.47
N VAL A 462 -17.33 -4.16 -3.48
CA VAL A 462 -17.45 -3.75 -4.88
C VAL A 462 -18.93 -3.73 -5.27
N LEU A 463 -19.43 -2.54 -5.60
CA LEU A 463 -20.86 -2.33 -5.91
C LEU A 463 -21.07 -2.32 -7.43
N VAL A 464 -22.01 -3.15 -7.91
CA VAL A 464 -22.32 -3.24 -9.34
C VAL A 464 -23.82 -3.33 -9.59
N ASP A 465 -24.27 -2.73 -10.68
CA ASP A 465 -25.64 -2.86 -11.18
C ASP A 465 -25.61 -3.78 -12.42
N ARG A 466 -26.11 -5.01 -12.25
CA ARG A 466 -26.12 -6.02 -13.32
C ARG A 466 -27.34 -6.92 -13.21
N PRO A 467 -27.76 -7.53 -14.33
CA PRO A 467 -28.69 -8.66 -14.25
C PRO A 467 -28.10 -9.78 -13.38
N PHE A 468 -28.93 -10.34 -12.52
CA PHE A 468 -28.59 -11.55 -11.77
C PHE A 468 -29.73 -12.54 -11.97
N ARG A 469 -29.43 -13.71 -12.54
CA ARG A 469 -30.44 -14.72 -12.92
C ARG A 469 -31.58 -14.12 -13.77
N GLY A 470 -31.21 -13.26 -14.72
CA GLY A 470 -32.15 -12.63 -15.67
C GLY A 470 -32.90 -11.40 -15.17
N ALA A 471 -32.78 -11.01 -13.89
CA ALA A 471 -33.44 -9.82 -13.33
C ALA A 471 -32.42 -8.72 -12.98
N PRO A 472 -32.71 -7.43 -13.24
CA PRO A 472 -31.86 -6.32 -12.79
C PRO A 472 -31.68 -6.37 -11.25
N ARG A 473 -30.44 -6.28 -10.80
CA ARG A 473 -30.09 -6.32 -9.38
C ARG A 473 -29.00 -5.33 -9.02
N ARG A 474 -29.04 -4.84 -7.79
CA ARG A 474 -27.98 -4.07 -7.17
C ARG A 474 -27.11 -5.03 -6.36
N LEU A 475 -25.95 -5.37 -6.88
CA LEU A 475 -25.11 -6.40 -6.30
C LEU A 475 -23.95 -5.78 -5.50
N MET A 476 -23.53 -6.51 -4.48
CA MET A 476 -22.26 -6.36 -3.80
C MET A 476 -21.44 -7.62 -4.04
N LEU A 477 -20.24 -7.45 -4.60
CA LEU A 477 -19.30 -8.53 -4.89
C LEU A 477 -18.21 -8.53 -3.82
N TRP A 478 -17.89 -9.73 -3.29
CA TRP A 478 -16.95 -9.86 -2.19
C TRP A 478 -16.11 -11.13 -2.30
N ALA A 479 -14.84 -11.02 -2.66
CA ALA A 479 -13.88 -12.12 -2.53
C ALA A 479 -13.30 -12.09 -1.11
N ASN A 480 -13.81 -12.96 -0.24
CA ASN A 480 -13.51 -12.91 1.18
C ASN A 480 -12.22 -13.66 1.54
N ARG A 481 -11.57 -13.23 2.61
CA ARG A 481 -10.35 -13.84 3.15
C ARG A 481 -10.52 -15.32 3.51
N ASN A 482 -11.77 -15.72 3.84
CA ASN A 482 -12.15 -17.11 4.16
C ASN A 482 -12.15 -18.07 2.94
N GLY A 483 -11.87 -17.59 1.72
CA GLY A 483 -11.74 -18.40 0.51
C GLY A 483 -12.98 -18.48 -0.37
N PHE A 484 -14.09 -17.88 0.05
CA PHE A 484 -15.32 -17.83 -0.74
C PHE A 484 -15.52 -16.45 -1.39
N TYR A 485 -15.97 -16.45 -2.63
CA TYR A 485 -16.56 -15.33 -3.31
C TYR A 485 -18.04 -15.26 -3.02
N TYR A 486 -18.54 -14.11 -2.59
CA TYR A 486 -19.93 -13.87 -2.25
C TYR A 486 -20.57 -12.84 -3.17
N VAL A 487 -21.85 -13.01 -3.45
CA VAL A 487 -22.71 -12.03 -4.08
C VAL A 487 -23.89 -11.76 -3.15
N LEU A 488 -24.07 -10.50 -2.78
CA LEU A 488 -25.20 -10.04 -1.96
C LEU A 488 -26.04 -9.03 -2.74
N ASP A 489 -27.34 -8.95 -2.45
CA ASP A 489 -28.15 -7.79 -2.80
C ASP A 489 -27.78 -6.64 -1.86
N ARG A 490 -27.19 -5.56 -2.42
CA ARG A 490 -26.65 -4.49 -1.57
C ARG A 490 -27.72 -3.60 -0.93
N GLY A 491 -28.95 -3.63 -1.43
CA GLY A 491 -30.07 -2.89 -0.81
C GLY A 491 -30.56 -3.51 0.48
N THR A 492 -30.52 -4.86 0.56
CA THR A 492 -31.16 -5.63 1.64
C THR A 492 -30.20 -6.48 2.47
N GLY A 493 -28.99 -6.75 1.96
CA GLY A 493 -28.04 -7.70 2.53
C GLY A 493 -28.38 -9.17 2.22
N GLN A 494 -29.40 -9.43 1.37
CA GLN A 494 -29.78 -10.77 1.00
C GLN A 494 -28.62 -11.53 0.36
N PHE A 495 -28.33 -12.72 0.88
CA PHE A 495 -27.40 -13.66 0.28
C PHE A 495 -27.96 -14.18 -1.05
N LEU A 496 -27.13 -14.13 -2.11
CA LEU A 496 -27.52 -14.57 -3.45
C LEU A 496 -26.68 -15.75 -3.94
N LEU A 497 -25.38 -15.73 -3.64
CA LEU A 497 -24.43 -16.74 -4.08
C LEU A 497 -23.19 -16.75 -3.19
N ALA A 498 -22.61 -17.95 -2.99
CA ALA A 498 -21.20 -18.09 -2.61
C ALA A 498 -20.58 -19.22 -3.45
N ARG A 499 -19.28 -19.04 -3.78
CA ARG A 499 -18.46 -20.01 -4.50
C ARG A 499 -17.02 -19.96 -4.02
N GLU A 500 -16.39 -21.10 -3.84
CA GLU A 500 -14.95 -21.16 -3.59
C GLU A 500 -14.20 -20.54 -4.76
N PHE A 501 -13.25 -19.63 -4.45
CA PHE A 501 -12.39 -19.06 -5.47
C PHE A 501 -10.92 -19.40 -5.25
N VAL A 502 -10.58 -19.98 -4.09
CA VAL A 502 -9.28 -20.57 -3.74
C VAL A 502 -9.53 -21.86 -2.97
N LYS A 503 -8.49 -22.68 -2.80
CA LYS A 503 -8.54 -23.89 -1.96
C LYS A 503 -8.97 -23.54 -0.54
N GLN A 504 -10.01 -24.21 -0.04
CA GLN A 504 -10.45 -24.14 1.35
C GLN A 504 -10.63 -25.55 1.95
N SER A 505 -10.45 -25.67 3.24
CA SER A 505 -10.59 -26.94 3.98
C SER A 505 -11.43 -26.82 5.25
N TRP A 506 -11.96 -25.64 5.57
CA TRP A 506 -12.58 -25.32 6.85
C TRP A 506 -14.10 -25.49 6.87
N ALA A 507 -14.74 -25.54 5.71
CA ALA A 507 -16.19 -25.64 5.60
C ALA A 507 -16.62 -26.67 4.57
N ASP A 508 -17.79 -27.30 4.81
CA ASP A 508 -18.48 -28.17 3.84
C ASP A 508 -19.40 -27.37 2.90
N GLY A 509 -19.02 -26.11 2.63
CA GLY A 509 -19.74 -25.16 1.79
C GLY A 509 -20.60 -24.18 2.60
N ILE A 510 -21.41 -23.42 1.86
CA ILE A 510 -22.29 -22.37 2.39
C ILE A 510 -23.74 -22.84 2.27
N SER A 511 -24.52 -22.65 3.32
CA SER A 511 -25.96 -22.99 3.35
C SER A 511 -26.79 -22.00 2.52
N ALA A 512 -28.08 -22.31 2.32
CA ALA A 512 -28.97 -21.49 1.49
C ALA A 512 -29.21 -20.06 2.03
N ASP A 513 -29.03 -19.87 3.34
CA ASP A 513 -29.12 -18.58 4.01
C ASP A 513 -27.76 -17.82 4.05
N GLY A 514 -26.72 -18.41 3.49
CA GLY A 514 -25.38 -17.80 3.41
C GLY A 514 -24.46 -18.15 4.57
N ARG A 515 -24.86 -19.00 5.51
CA ARG A 515 -24.04 -19.40 6.64
C ARG A 515 -23.07 -20.53 6.27
N PRO A 516 -21.76 -20.46 6.62
CA PRO A 516 -20.84 -21.57 6.39
C PRO A 516 -21.15 -22.77 7.29
N ARG A 517 -21.03 -23.99 6.72
CA ARG A 517 -21.06 -25.25 7.46
C ARG A 517 -19.64 -25.59 7.89
N VAL A 518 -19.24 -25.05 9.04
CA VAL A 518 -17.87 -25.17 9.57
C VAL A 518 -17.58 -26.62 9.97
N LYS A 519 -16.42 -27.13 9.55
CA LYS A 519 -15.93 -28.45 9.95
C LYS A 519 -15.35 -28.42 11.36
N ALA A 520 -15.70 -29.38 12.19
CA ALA A 520 -15.24 -29.45 13.58
C ALA A 520 -13.72 -29.60 13.69
N ASP A 521 -13.08 -30.28 12.73
CA ASP A 521 -11.64 -30.54 12.66
C ASP A 521 -10.84 -29.38 12.07
N SER A 522 -11.48 -28.26 11.72
CA SER A 522 -10.80 -27.05 11.23
C SER A 522 -10.44 -26.07 12.34
N ARG A 523 -10.92 -26.28 13.57
CA ARG A 523 -10.64 -25.39 14.70
C ARG A 523 -9.16 -25.45 15.13
N PRO A 524 -8.56 -24.33 15.58
CA PRO A 524 -7.26 -24.36 16.22
C PRO A 524 -7.18 -25.38 17.33
N SER A 525 -6.05 -26.06 17.47
CA SER A 525 -5.85 -27.08 18.50
C SER A 525 -4.48 -26.92 19.18
N ALA A 526 -4.32 -27.54 20.36
CA ALA A 526 -3.03 -27.52 21.07
C ALA A 526 -1.90 -28.19 20.26
N LYS A 527 -2.23 -29.15 19.38
CA LYS A 527 -1.26 -29.86 18.51
C LYS A 527 -1.04 -29.14 17.17
N GLY A 528 -1.80 -28.12 16.87
CA GLY A 528 -1.84 -27.43 15.60
C GLY A 528 -2.79 -28.09 14.60
N THR A 529 -3.58 -27.30 13.90
CA THR A 529 -4.52 -27.71 12.86
C THR A 529 -4.16 -27.01 11.55
N LEU A 530 -3.87 -27.79 10.52
CA LEU A 530 -3.61 -27.25 9.18
C LEU A 530 -4.91 -26.86 8.48
N VAL A 531 -5.05 -25.59 8.15
CA VAL A 531 -6.25 -25.05 7.49
C VAL A 531 -5.88 -24.28 6.22
N TYR A 532 -6.72 -24.41 5.20
CA TYR A 532 -6.73 -23.64 3.96
C TYR A 532 -8.04 -22.84 3.87
N PRO A 533 -8.00 -21.56 3.42
CA PRO A 533 -6.81 -20.75 3.31
C PRO A 533 -6.16 -20.54 4.67
N GLY A 534 -4.88 -20.17 4.68
CA GLY A 534 -4.17 -19.84 5.92
C GLY A 534 -4.53 -18.46 6.47
N VAL A 535 -3.75 -17.98 7.43
CA VAL A 535 -3.97 -16.69 8.10
C VAL A 535 -4.01 -15.49 7.16
N MET A 536 -3.28 -15.53 6.05
CA MET A 536 -3.33 -14.46 5.04
C MET A 536 -4.59 -14.50 4.17
N GLY A 537 -5.35 -15.60 4.23
CA GLY A 537 -6.59 -15.76 3.48
C GLY A 537 -6.43 -16.11 2.01
N GLY A 538 -7.56 -16.25 1.32
CA GLY A 538 -7.62 -16.45 -0.12
C GLY A 538 -7.44 -15.14 -0.92
N SER A 539 -7.78 -14.02 -0.31
CA SER A 539 -7.47 -12.64 -0.65
C SER A 539 -7.29 -11.87 0.64
N ASN A 540 -6.80 -10.65 0.57
CA ASN A 540 -6.59 -9.83 1.77
C ASN A 540 -7.05 -8.37 1.49
N TRP A 541 -6.40 -7.36 2.07
CA TRP A 541 -6.68 -5.95 1.86
C TRP A 541 -6.35 -5.45 0.44
N TRP A 542 -5.64 -6.24 -0.36
CA TRP A 542 -5.32 -5.90 -1.75
C TRP A 542 -6.59 -5.65 -2.56
N SER A 543 -6.72 -4.43 -3.08
CA SER A 543 -7.95 -4.02 -3.75
C SER A 543 -8.23 -4.86 -5.00
N PRO A 544 -9.41 -5.48 -5.12
CA PRO A 544 -9.87 -6.06 -6.38
C PRO A 544 -10.23 -4.95 -7.38
N ALA A 545 -10.41 -5.32 -8.65
CA ALA A 545 -10.95 -4.43 -9.67
C ALA A 545 -12.09 -5.11 -10.43
N TYR A 546 -13.12 -4.35 -10.78
CA TYR A 546 -14.23 -4.83 -11.58
C TYR A 546 -14.27 -4.09 -12.93
N ASN A 547 -14.48 -4.80 -14.02
CA ASN A 547 -14.63 -4.20 -15.33
C ASN A 547 -16.07 -4.39 -15.82
N PRO A 548 -16.83 -3.28 -15.99
CA PRO A 548 -18.22 -3.35 -16.43
C PRO A 548 -18.39 -3.89 -17.86
N ASP A 549 -17.39 -3.68 -18.74
CA ASP A 549 -17.45 -4.13 -20.14
C ASP A 549 -17.25 -5.65 -20.26
N THR A 550 -16.45 -6.26 -19.39
CA THR A 550 -16.23 -7.72 -19.37
C THR A 550 -17.16 -8.46 -18.40
N GLY A 551 -17.69 -7.77 -17.40
CA GLY A 551 -18.46 -8.37 -16.31
C GLY A 551 -17.61 -9.22 -15.35
N LEU A 552 -16.30 -9.01 -15.30
CA LEU A 552 -15.38 -9.76 -14.49
C LEU A 552 -14.91 -8.98 -13.26
N LEU A 553 -14.83 -9.66 -12.13
CA LEU A 553 -14.12 -9.23 -10.94
C LEU A 553 -12.73 -9.84 -10.96
N TYR A 554 -11.71 -9.01 -10.95
CA TYR A 554 -10.31 -9.42 -10.86
C TYR A 554 -9.86 -9.37 -9.41
N VAL A 555 -9.36 -10.49 -8.92
CA VAL A 555 -9.04 -10.68 -7.50
C VAL A 555 -7.56 -11.04 -7.34
N PRO A 556 -6.78 -10.26 -6.57
CA PRO A 556 -5.49 -10.73 -6.09
C PRO A 556 -5.72 -11.91 -5.15
N SER A 557 -5.27 -13.09 -5.51
CA SER A 557 -5.58 -14.32 -4.79
C SER A 557 -4.32 -15.07 -4.37
N MET A 558 -4.44 -15.78 -3.24
CA MET A 558 -3.35 -16.55 -2.64
C MET A 558 -3.85 -17.91 -2.18
N GLU A 559 -3.02 -18.92 -2.39
CA GLU A 559 -3.21 -20.23 -1.80
C GLU A 559 -2.00 -20.61 -0.96
N ARG A 560 -2.22 -20.72 0.34
CA ARG A 560 -1.29 -21.30 1.30
C ARG A 560 -2.07 -21.75 2.53
N GLY A 561 -1.70 -22.90 3.09
CA GLY A 561 -2.18 -23.34 4.40
C GLY A 561 -1.38 -22.72 5.53
N THR A 562 -2.00 -22.68 6.71
CA THR A 562 -1.36 -22.29 7.97
C THR A 562 -1.74 -23.31 9.04
N VAL A 563 -0.81 -23.63 9.92
CA VAL A 563 -1.06 -24.44 11.11
C VAL A 563 -1.48 -23.49 12.23
N PHE A 564 -2.73 -23.63 12.68
CA PHE A 564 -3.31 -22.82 13.75
C PHE A 564 -3.24 -23.57 15.07
N PHE A 565 -2.68 -22.89 16.07
CA PHE A 565 -2.57 -23.42 17.43
C PHE A 565 -3.56 -22.71 18.35
N GLN A 566 -4.16 -23.45 19.25
CA GLN A 566 -4.95 -22.89 20.33
C GLN A 566 -4.05 -22.68 21.55
N GLY A 567 -4.07 -21.49 22.11
CA GLY A 567 -3.36 -21.11 23.32
C GLY A 567 -4.28 -20.33 24.27
N HIS A 568 -3.70 -19.76 25.31
CA HIS A 568 -4.41 -18.90 26.24
C HIS A 568 -4.07 -17.44 26.01
N ALA A 569 -5.09 -16.58 26.03
CA ALA A 569 -4.92 -15.15 26.01
C ALA A 569 -5.32 -14.53 27.34
N ARG A 570 -4.52 -13.60 27.82
CA ARG A 570 -4.89 -12.75 28.95
C ARG A 570 -4.90 -11.31 28.49
N PHE A 571 -6.03 -10.67 28.65
CA PHE A 571 -6.17 -9.27 28.26
C PHE A 571 -5.33 -8.36 29.18
N THR A 572 -4.53 -7.51 28.56
CA THR A 572 -3.83 -6.39 29.19
C THR A 572 -3.93 -5.21 28.22
N PRO A 573 -4.43 -4.04 28.64
CA PRO A 573 -4.57 -2.88 27.75
C PRO A 573 -3.26 -2.52 27.04
N GLY A 574 -3.31 -2.37 25.72
CA GLY A 574 -2.14 -2.02 24.90
C GLY A 574 -1.12 -3.15 24.68
N ALA A 575 -1.40 -4.36 25.16
CA ALA A 575 -0.60 -5.55 24.86
C ALA A 575 -1.34 -6.47 23.86
N PRO A 576 -0.60 -7.30 23.07
CA PRO A 576 -1.24 -8.26 22.17
C PRO A 576 -2.14 -9.25 22.91
N PHE A 577 -3.38 -9.37 22.43
CA PHE A 577 -4.42 -10.26 22.95
C PHE A 577 -4.88 -11.22 21.85
N VAL A 578 -4.02 -12.18 21.50
CA VAL A 578 -4.21 -13.01 20.29
C VAL A 578 -4.47 -14.49 20.59
N GLY A 579 -4.04 -15.01 21.74
CA GLY A 579 -4.27 -16.40 22.18
C GLY A 579 -3.31 -17.43 21.60
N SER A 580 -2.62 -17.15 20.50
CA SER A 580 -1.63 -18.04 19.88
C SER A 580 -0.85 -17.30 18.78
N ALA A 581 0.01 -18.04 18.07
CA ALA A 581 0.68 -17.57 16.87
C ALA A 581 0.56 -18.64 15.77
N PRO A 582 -0.12 -18.31 14.65
CA PRO A 582 -0.22 -19.22 13.52
C PRO A 582 1.15 -19.44 12.88
N GLN A 583 1.42 -20.69 12.46
CA GLN A 583 2.70 -21.07 11.86
C GLN A 583 2.53 -21.37 10.38
N PRO A 584 3.34 -20.78 9.48
CA PRO A 584 3.33 -21.14 8.08
C PRO A 584 3.81 -22.59 7.92
N VAL A 585 3.29 -23.29 6.91
CA VAL A 585 3.78 -24.63 6.57
C VAL A 585 5.17 -24.50 5.96
N SER A 586 6.18 -25.07 6.62
CA SER A 586 7.57 -25.01 6.17
C SER A 586 7.75 -25.68 4.80
N GLY A 587 8.60 -25.08 3.95
CA GLY A 587 8.92 -25.62 2.63
C GLY A 587 7.81 -25.52 1.58
N THR A 588 6.69 -24.90 1.88
CA THR A 588 5.60 -24.67 0.93
C THR A 588 5.66 -23.24 0.39
N PRO A 589 5.81 -23.05 -0.93
CA PRO A 589 5.79 -21.72 -1.52
C PRO A 589 4.39 -21.11 -1.41
N TYR A 590 4.31 -19.77 -1.48
CA TYR A 590 3.06 -19.09 -1.72
C TYR A 590 2.68 -19.22 -3.18
N SER A 591 1.50 -19.74 -3.47
CA SER A 591 0.90 -19.65 -4.80
C SER A 591 0.03 -18.41 -4.86
N THR A 592 0.44 -17.45 -5.68
CA THR A 592 -0.28 -16.20 -5.90
C THR A 592 -0.72 -16.08 -7.34
N ALA A 593 -1.90 -15.47 -7.55
CA ALA A 593 -2.46 -15.30 -8.88
C ALA A 593 -3.37 -14.06 -8.94
N VAL A 594 -3.57 -13.56 -10.16
CA VAL A 594 -4.75 -12.74 -10.47
C VAL A 594 -5.81 -13.67 -11.04
N ARG A 595 -6.96 -13.76 -10.38
CA ARG A 595 -8.11 -14.55 -10.83
C ARG A 595 -9.23 -13.65 -11.32
N ALA A 596 -9.76 -13.95 -12.50
CA ALA A 596 -10.94 -13.28 -13.03
C ALA A 596 -12.18 -14.12 -12.81
N LEU A 597 -13.08 -13.61 -11.99
CA LEU A 597 -14.34 -14.27 -11.63
C LEU A 597 -15.50 -13.61 -12.36
N ALA A 598 -16.39 -14.40 -12.95
CA ALA A 598 -17.63 -13.87 -13.48
C ALA A 598 -18.48 -13.31 -12.33
N ALA A 599 -18.85 -12.03 -12.41
CA ALA A 599 -19.49 -11.32 -11.30
C ALA A 599 -20.81 -11.98 -10.82
N GLU A 600 -21.58 -12.57 -11.75
CA GLU A 600 -22.89 -13.15 -11.49
C GLU A 600 -22.84 -14.59 -10.95
N THR A 601 -21.78 -15.35 -11.29
CA THR A 601 -21.71 -16.78 -11.00
C THR A 601 -20.52 -17.18 -10.13
N GLY A 602 -19.53 -16.29 -9.97
CA GLY A 602 -18.27 -16.58 -9.30
C GLY A 602 -17.39 -17.60 -10.05
N GLU A 603 -17.74 -17.95 -11.30
CA GLU A 603 -16.94 -18.87 -12.10
C GLU A 603 -15.60 -18.25 -12.46
N LEU A 604 -14.54 -19.05 -12.29
CA LEU A 604 -13.22 -18.70 -12.76
C LEU A 604 -13.19 -18.68 -14.29
N ARG A 605 -12.94 -17.51 -14.88
CA ARG A 605 -12.81 -17.34 -16.34
C ARG A 605 -11.38 -17.50 -16.81
N TRP A 606 -10.45 -16.94 -16.06
CA TRP A 606 -9.02 -17.13 -16.28
C TRP A 606 -8.24 -16.90 -14.98
N GLU A 607 -7.04 -17.47 -14.97
CA GLU A 607 -6.06 -17.28 -13.90
C GLU A 607 -4.72 -16.90 -14.51
N HIS A 608 -4.08 -15.86 -13.98
CA HIS A 608 -2.70 -15.53 -14.28
C HIS A 608 -1.85 -15.79 -13.03
N LYS A 609 -1.08 -16.88 -13.06
CA LYS A 609 -0.17 -17.22 -11.96
C LYS A 609 0.97 -16.23 -11.89
N LEU A 610 1.29 -15.80 -10.69
CA LEU A 610 2.39 -14.90 -10.40
C LEU A 610 3.59 -15.70 -9.87
N PRO A 611 4.83 -15.16 -9.96
CA PRO A 611 6.01 -15.85 -9.46
C PRO A 611 5.86 -16.22 -7.97
N GLU A 612 6.15 -17.47 -7.66
CA GLU A 612 6.14 -17.99 -6.30
C GLU A 612 7.43 -17.61 -5.57
N ARG A 613 7.33 -17.24 -4.30
CA ARG A 613 8.47 -17.08 -3.39
C ARG A 613 8.14 -17.68 -2.03
N TYR A 614 9.18 -18.19 -1.34
CA TYR A 614 9.00 -18.92 -0.08
C TYR A 614 8.76 -17.99 1.13
N GLU A 615 9.27 -16.78 1.10
CA GLU A 615 9.39 -15.95 2.30
C GLU A 615 8.22 -15.01 2.54
N ARG A 616 7.66 -14.42 1.49
CA ARG A 616 6.56 -13.44 1.60
C ARG A 616 5.62 -13.53 0.41
N ALA A 617 4.33 -13.53 0.70
CA ALA A 617 3.28 -13.36 -0.30
C ALA A 617 2.89 -11.89 -0.30
N GLU A 618 3.44 -11.14 -1.23
CA GLU A 618 3.24 -9.70 -1.30
C GLU A 618 2.64 -9.34 -2.64
N MET A 619 1.42 -8.81 -2.59
CA MET A 619 0.68 -8.38 -3.76
C MET A 619 0.23 -6.93 -3.60
N GLY A 620 0.19 -6.21 -4.71
CA GLY A 620 -0.52 -4.96 -4.81
C GLY A 620 -2.00 -5.15 -5.17
N GLY A 621 -2.78 -4.08 -5.06
CA GLY A 621 -4.13 -4.06 -5.61
C GLY A 621 -4.12 -3.96 -7.13
N LEU A 622 -5.31 -4.09 -7.73
CA LEU A 622 -5.52 -4.08 -9.17
C LEU A 622 -6.22 -2.78 -9.64
N LEU A 623 -6.04 -2.46 -10.89
CA LEU A 623 -6.72 -1.38 -11.62
C LEU A 623 -7.19 -1.92 -12.96
N SER A 624 -8.46 -1.76 -13.28
CA SER A 624 -9.04 -2.05 -14.58
C SER A 624 -9.21 -0.76 -15.41
N THR A 625 -9.07 -0.86 -16.72
CA THR A 625 -9.32 0.27 -17.63
C THR A 625 -10.24 -0.12 -18.78
N ALA A 626 -10.93 0.86 -19.37
CA ALA A 626 -11.71 0.67 -20.57
C ALA A 626 -10.85 0.40 -21.83
N GLY A 627 -9.53 0.41 -21.71
CA GLY A 627 -8.58 -0.08 -22.71
C GLY A 627 -8.41 -1.61 -22.71
N ASP A 628 -9.24 -2.34 -21.97
CA ASP A 628 -9.14 -3.80 -21.75
C ASP A 628 -7.82 -4.24 -21.11
N VAL A 629 -7.26 -3.43 -20.21
CA VAL A 629 -6.01 -3.70 -19.50
C VAL A 629 -6.24 -3.74 -18.00
N ILE A 630 -5.64 -4.73 -17.33
CA ILE A 630 -5.55 -4.83 -15.88
C ILE A 630 -4.10 -4.52 -15.47
N PHE A 631 -3.92 -3.50 -14.65
CA PHE A 631 -2.64 -3.20 -14.01
C PHE A 631 -2.60 -3.76 -12.60
N GLY A 632 -1.44 -4.26 -12.18
CA GLY A 632 -1.21 -4.75 -10.83
C GLY A 632 0.27 -4.94 -10.55
N GLY A 633 0.59 -5.30 -9.32
CA GLY A 633 1.96 -5.57 -8.91
C GLY A 633 2.09 -6.80 -8.02
N ASN A 634 3.24 -7.46 -8.13
CA ASN A 634 3.63 -8.57 -7.27
C ASN A 634 5.14 -8.50 -7.05
N LEU A 635 5.56 -8.59 -5.81
CA LEU A 635 6.96 -8.41 -5.47
C LEU A 635 7.51 -7.09 -6.08
N ASP A 636 8.60 -7.14 -6.81
CA ASP A 636 9.25 -6.02 -7.46
C ASP A 636 8.83 -5.81 -8.93
N VAL A 637 7.73 -6.43 -9.35
CA VAL A 637 7.21 -6.34 -10.73
C VAL A 637 5.89 -5.62 -10.77
N PHE A 638 5.81 -4.55 -11.56
CA PHE A 638 4.58 -3.93 -12.01
C PHE A 638 4.22 -4.49 -13.39
N PHE A 639 2.96 -4.90 -13.58
CA PHE A 639 2.54 -5.61 -14.80
C PHE A 639 1.22 -5.07 -15.37
N ALA A 640 1.00 -5.37 -16.65
CA ALA A 640 -0.26 -5.19 -17.35
C ALA A 640 -0.71 -6.51 -17.97
N LEU A 641 -1.97 -6.91 -17.72
CA LEU A 641 -2.61 -8.10 -18.27
C LEU A 641 -3.76 -7.70 -19.20
N ASP A 642 -4.03 -8.57 -20.17
CA ASP A 642 -5.27 -8.52 -20.96
C ASP A 642 -6.47 -8.83 -20.06
N ALA A 643 -7.44 -7.90 -19.99
CA ALA A 643 -8.60 -8.03 -19.11
C ALA A 643 -9.49 -9.23 -19.43
N ARG A 644 -9.51 -9.70 -20.69
CA ARG A 644 -10.37 -10.79 -21.15
C ARG A 644 -9.76 -12.17 -21.01
N THR A 645 -8.42 -12.25 -21.10
CA THR A 645 -7.71 -13.54 -21.19
C THR A 645 -6.70 -13.78 -20.07
N GLY A 646 -6.30 -12.75 -19.34
CA GLY A 646 -5.22 -12.84 -18.33
C GLY A 646 -3.82 -12.93 -18.92
N GLN A 647 -3.66 -12.83 -20.25
CA GLN A 647 -2.35 -12.85 -20.89
C GLN A 647 -1.53 -11.64 -20.44
N ALA A 648 -0.26 -11.88 -20.09
CA ALA A 648 0.67 -10.79 -19.79
C ALA A 648 0.99 -9.99 -21.05
N LEU A 649 0.77 -8.68 -20.99
CA LEU A 649 1.01 -7.75 -22.11
C LEU A 649 2.29 -6.96 -21.92
N TRP A 650 2.59 -6.55 -20.68
CA TRP A 650 3.71 -5.71 -20.35
C TRP A 650 4.13 -5.88 -18.89
N ARG A 651 5.40 -5.63 -18.61
CA ARG A 651 5.95 -5.64 -17.24
C ARG A 651 7.12 -4.68 -17.11
N ALA A 652 7.31 -4.14 -15.89
CA ALA A 652 8.49 -3.37 -15.48
C ALA A 652 8.97 -3.88 -14.12
N VAL A 653 10.29 -4.04 -13.97
CA VAL A 653 10.91 -4.28 -12.67
C VAL A 653 11.12 -2.93 -12.00
N VAL A 654 10.45 -2.69 -10.88
CA VAL A 654 10.43 -1.41 -10.18
C VAL A 654 11.37 -1.36 -8.95
N GLY A 655 12.09 -2.46 -8.68
CA GLY A 655 13.16 -2.53 -7.68
C GLY A 655 12.72 -2.44 -6.21
N GLY A 656 11.44 -2.25 -5.95
CA GLY A 656 10.83 -2.25 -4.61
C GLY A 656 9.56 -3.09 -4.62
N ILE A 657 9.16 -3.60 -3.45
CA ILE A 657 7.96 -4.43 -3.34
C ILE A 657 6.71 -3.60 -3.58
N VAL A 658 5.82 -4.07 -4.44
CA VAL A 658 4.54 -3.43 -4.76
C VAL A 658 3.48 -3.90 -3.78
N HIS A 659 3.11 -3.04 -2.84
CA HIS A 659 1.97 -3.24 -1.93
C HIS A 659 0.76 -2.37 -2.29
N ALA A 660 1.02 -1.21 -2.87
CA ALA A 660 0.00 -0.25 -3.26
C ALA A 660 -0.87 -0.75 -4.42
N ALA A 661 -2.00 -0.11 -4.61
CA ALA A 661 -2.82 -0.30 -5.79
C ALA A 661 -2.55 0.81 -6.83
N PRO A 662 -2.41 0.48 -8.13
CA PRO A 662 -2.16 1.46 -9.16
C PRO A 662 -3.36 2.37 -9.40
N VAL A 663 -3.09 3.59 -9.88
CA VAL A 663 -4.11 4.56 -10.29
C VAL A 663 -3.80 5.07 -11.69
N THR A 664 -4.83 5.58 -12.39
CA THR A 664 -4.66 6.21 -13.70
C THR A 664 -5.46 7.50 -13.81
N TYR A 665 -4.92 8.47 -14.51
CA TYR A 665 -5.47 9.81 -14.64
C TYR A 665 -4.97 10.46 -15.94
N LEU A 666 -5.50 11.63 -16.30
CA LEU A 666 -4.95 12.45 -17.37
C LEU A 666 -4.09 13.57 -16.77
N SER A 667 -2.90 13.74 -17.31
CA SER A 667 -2.09 14.92 -17.12
C SER A 667 -1.73 15.51 -18.47
N ARG A 668 -2.05 16.78 -18.67
CA ARG A 668 -1.89 17.50 -19.95
C ARG A 668 -2.45 16.70 -21.15
N GLY A 669 -3.62 16.09 -20.96
CA GLY A 669 -4.30 15.30 -21.99
C GLY A 669 -3.72 13.91 -22.24
N ARG A 670 -2.67 13.49 -21.52
CA ARG A 670 -2.03 12.18 -21.63
C ARG A 670 -2.42 11.28 -20.47
N GLN A 671 -2.80 10.05 -20.78
CA GLN A 671 -3.05 9.04 -19.74
C GLN A 671 -1.75 8.61 -19.08
N GLN A 672 -1.73 8.70 -17.78
CA GLN A 672 -0.65 8.25 -16.92
C GLN A 672 -1.13 7.12 -16.00
N VAL A 673 -0.23 6.21 -15.64
CA VAL A 673 -0.47 5.12 -14.69
C VAL A 673 0.60 5.20 -13.61
N THR A 674 0.18 5.36 -12.36
CA THR A 674 1.10 5.50 -11.21
C THR A 674 0.97 4.34 -10.27
N ILE A 675 2.12 3.86 -9.77
CA ILE A 675 2.24 2.80 -8.74
C ILE A 675 3.31 3.19 -7.73
N ALA A 676 3.10 2.82 -6.47
CA ALA A 676 4.15 2.85 -5.46
C ALA A 676 4.78 1.47 -5.29
N ALA A 677 6.11 1.44 -5.20
CA ALA A 677 6.88 0.23 -4.94
C ALA A 677 7.99 0.53 -3.93
N GLY A 678 7.99 -0.16 -2.78
CA GLY A 678 8.85 0.20 -1.66
C GLY A 678 8.61 1.63 -1.19
N GLN A 679 9.62 2.49 -1.33
CA GLN A 679 9.58 3.93 -1.01
C GLN A 679 9.58 4.82 -2.26
N THR A 680 9.23 4.27 -3.42
CA THR A 680 9.30 5.00 -4.69
C THR A 680 7.95 5.02 -5.39
N LEU A 681 7.56 6.19 -5.87
CA LEU A 681 6.43 6.34 -6.80
C LEU A 681 6.96 6.28 -8.24
N PHE A 682 6.32 5.50 -9.08
CA PHE A 682 6.62 5.37 -10.51
C PHE A 682 5.40 5.75 -11.33
N THR A 683 5.58 6.60 -12.31
CA THR A 683 4.51 6.96 -13.25
C THR A 683 4.93 6.63 -14.68
N PHE A 684 4.07 5.91 -15.36
CA PHE A 684 4.25 5.46 -16.74
C PHE A 684 3.25 6.13 -17.66
N ALA A 685 3.66 6.38 -18.90
CA ALA A 685 2.81 6.89 -19.96
C ALA A 685 3.27 6.36 -21.33
N LEU A 686 2.42 6.46 -22.33
CA LEU A 686 2.83 6.24 -23.72
C LEU A 686 3.84 7.32 -24.16
N PRO A 687 4.72 7.06 -25.13
CA PRO A 687 5.56 8.08 -25.74
C PRO A 687 4.73 9.29 -26.17
N GLY A 688 5.31 10.48 -26.07
CA GLY A 688 4.70 11.68 -26.65
C GLY A 688 4.66 11.60 -28.16
N PRO A 689 3.86 12.43 -28.83
CA PRO A 689 4.06 12.64 -30.25
C PRO A 689 5.51 13.10 -30.45
N SER A 690 6.21 12.43 -31.38
CA SER A 690 7.58 12.74 -31.80
C SER A 690 7.66 14.14 -32.37
#